data_dae284bc2a69e6559e95c022df757b36
#
_entry.id   dae284bc2a69e6559e95c022df757b36
#
_cell.length_a   1.000
_cell.length_b   1.000
_cell.length_c   1.000
_cell.angle_alpha   90.00
_cell.angle_beta   90.00
_cell.angle_gamma   90.00
#
_symmetry.space_group_name_H-M   'P 1'
#
loop_
_entity.id
_entity.type
_entity.pdbx_description
1 polymer ?
#
loop_
_entity_poly.entity_id
_entity_poly.type
_entity_poly.pdbx_seq_one_letter_code
_entity_poly.pdbx_strand_id
1 'polypeptide(L)'
;MPVPPLRVIFLWHFHQPWYPTFDGMPPALPWVRLHALKDYFDLPALLTEEPRVKHTANLVPALLDQIDLLARGGSDTFLEIARVPAAQWDAAALRFARENFFAVHPRILERYPRLADLRTRVEADETLSASDLTDLVVLFHLAWSGPSLQKDQLLVHLRKRGHGYTESEKNALLDHQAAFLGQVIPAWKRAFESGLVEAATSPYHHPILPLLLDSSAGKEARPDLPVPVPRFSHPDDARSQLALGLATFEKHFGFRPRGMWPPEGALSEGALALLGEAEVAWTASDEAVLLQSLPAGRRDFGEGDRARTVFRPWRLAGIPSPDIFFRDRVLSDRIGFSYATWNPADAAADFVARLVSIRAAAPEAELVVPVILDGENAWESYPDNGAPFLRALAAALAARGDLEVVTPSEALQRLATPPGSLERVVAGSWVDGNLATWIGAPAKNRAWSLLHAAREGLGGAIAAAPLVSPADVLAGDTTPAVAKAALFAAEASDWFWWFGDDHSSAHDAVFDALFRRHLADAYRALSRPVPAALLEPVDPLNAPVIDLPRSALWPEVDGLAGELDWAGAGAVRGGSRGTMHRGAGLVKQLLFGASAAGDPLFLRLDPVGDASVFHGQTLRVELLPPGDGKAPSVMDLHLSPGVTGDG
;
A
#
# COMPACT_ATOMS: atom_id res chain seq x y z
N MET A 1 4.37 34.12 31.62
CA MET A 1 3.15 33.75 30.86
C MET A 1 2.88 32.28 31.12
N PRO A 2 1.64 31.79 31.16
CA PRO A 2 1.41 30.36 31.26
C PRO A 2 2.05 29.67 30.04
N VAL A 3 2.64 28.50 30.29
CA VAL A 3 3.23 27.67 29.23
C VAL A 3 2.12 27.27 28.26
N PRO A 4 2.26 27.48 26.93
CA PRO A 4 1.22 27.09 26.00
C PRO A 4 1.06 25.55 25.99
N PRO A 5 -0.15 25.00 25.77
CA PRO A 5 -0.33 23.58 25.65
C PRO A 5 0.49 23.02 24.48
N LEU A 6 0.96 21.77 24.62
CA LEU A 6 1.56 21.08 23.47
C LEU A 6 0.42 20.70 22.51
N ARG A 7 0.51 21.14 21.27
CA ARG A 7 -0.45 20.81 20.23
C ARG A 7 -0.05 19.52 19.52
N VAL A 8 -1.03 18.67 19.25
CA VAL A 8 -0.86 17.41 18.50
C VAL A 8 -1.72 17.47 17.26
N ILE A 9 -1.17 17.06 16.13
CA ILE A 9 -1.90 16.88 14.87
C ILE A 9 -1.91 15.41 14.55
N PHE A 10 -3.08 14.83 14.26
CA PHE A 10 -3.21 13.52 13.64
C PHE A 10 -3.60 13.69 12.19
N LEU A 11 -2.82 13.08 11.28
CA LEU A 11 -3.16 12.97 9.86
C LEU A 11 -3.21 11.49 9.48
N TRP A 12 -4.38 11.08 9.01
CA TRP A 12 -4.67 9.73 8.52
C TRP A 12 -4.69 9.77 7.00
N HIS A 13 -3.80 9.00 6.37
CA HIS A 13 -3.68 8.94 4.93
C HIS A 13 -4.42 7.72 4.38
N PHE A 14 -5.32 7.95 3.41
CA PHE A 14 -6.14 6.90 2.77
C PHE A 14 -5.86 6.87 1.28
N HIS A 15 -5.34 5.75 0.83
CA HIS A 15 -4.92 5.57 -0.56
C HIS A 15 -5.09 4.12 -1.02
N GLN A 16 -5.47 3.96 -2.29
CA GLN A 16 -5.33 2.73 -3.05
C GLN A 16 -4.96 3.08 -4.49
N PRO A 17 -4.12 2.27 -5.16
CA PRO A 17 -3.81 2.48 -6.57
C PRO A 17 -5.07 2.42 -7.44
N TRP A 18 -4.98 2.97 -8.63
CA TRP A 18 -6.06 2.86 -9.61
C TRP A 18 -6.07 1.46 -10.23
N TYR A 19 -7.00 0.59 -9.78
CA TYR A 19 -7.11 -0.79 -10.23
C TYR A 19 -7.87 -0.99 -11.55
N PRO A 20 -8.90 -0.17 -11.89
CA PRO A 20 -9.64 -0.33 -13.14
C PRO A 20 -8.72 -0.14 -14.36
N THR A 21 -8.90 -0.97 -15.37
CA THR A 21 -8.25 -0.84 -16.68
C THR A 21 -9.25 -0.30 -17.70
N PHE A 22 -8.76 0.24 -18.82
CA PHE A 22 -9.62 0.91 -19.80
C PHE A 22 -10.17 -0.03 -20.89
N ASP A 23 -9.97 -1.33 -20.74
CA ASP A 23 -10.49 -2.38 -21.64
C ASP A 23 -11.78 -3.04 -21.15
N GLY A 24 -12.39 -2.51 -20.08
CA GLY A 24 -13.66 -2.98 -19.55
C GLY A 24 -13.60 -4.25 -18.70
N MET A 25 -12.39 -4.78 -18.43
CA MET A 25 -12.23 -5.91 -17.50
C MET A 25 -12.42 -5.45 -16.05
N PRO A 26 -13.01 -6.30 -15.19
CA PRO A 26 -13.11 -5.98 -13.77
C PRO A 26 -11.72 -5.83 -13.14
N PRO A 27 -11.56 -4.92 -12.16
CA PRO A 27 -10.33 -4.79 -11.39
C PRO A 27 -9.85 -6.13 -10.84
N ALA A 28 -8.56 -6.43 -10.99
CA ALA A 28 -7.99 -7.71 -10.57
C ALA A 28 -7.96 -7.89 -9.05
N LEU A 29 -7.89 -6.79 -8.30
CA LEU A 29 -7.74 -6.76 -6.84
C LEU A 29 -8.93 -6.07 -6.17
N PRO A 30 -9.39 -6.56 -5.00
CA PRO A 30 -10.63 -6.15 -4.35
C PRO A 30 -10.43 -5.06 -3.28
N TRP A 31 -9.21 -4.53 -3.09
CA TRP A 31 -8.84 -3.83 -1.87
C TRP A 31 -9.68 -2.59 -1.61
N VAL A 32 -10.00 -1.79 -2.63
CA VAL A 32 -10.90 -0.62 -2.47
C VAL A 32 -12.24 -1.04 -1.87
N ARG A 33 -12.86 -2.10 -2.42
CA ARG A 33 -14.16 -2.58 -1.93
C ARG A 33 -14.07 -3.14 -0.52
N LEU A 34 -13.05 -3.95 -0.24
CA LEU A 34 -12.92 -4.59 1.07
C LEU A 34 -12.62 -3.57 2.18
N HIS A 35 -11.73 -2.61 1.95
CA HIS A 35 -11.49 -1.52 2.90
C HIS A 35 -12.69 -0.56 3.02
N ALA A 36 -13.48 -0.37 1.95
CA ALA A 36 -14.69 0.44 2.01
C ALA A 36 -15.78 -0.18 2.91
N LEU A 37 -15.80 -1.52 3.05
CA LEU A 37 -16.70 -2.24 3.96
C LEU A 37 -16.21 -2.23 5.43
N LYS A 38 -15.05 -1.66 5.71
CA LYS A 38 -14.36 -1.72 6.99
C LYS A 38 -13.81 -0.33 7.36
N ASP A 39 -12.56 -0.08 7.03
CA ASP A 39 -11.79 1.08 7.52
C ASP A 39 -12.35 2.41 7.02
N TYR A 40 -12.65 2.52 5.72
CA TYR A 40 -13.11 3.78 5.14
C TYR A 40 -14.50 4.21 5.62
N PHE A 41 -15.31 3.28 6.12
CA PHE A 41 -16.61 3.61 6.70
C PHE A 41 -16.56 3.79 8.22
N ASP A 42 -15.83 2.95 8.94
CA ASP A 42 -15.85 2.96 10.40
C ASP A 42 -15.06 4.13 10.99
N LEU A 43 -13.96 4.53 10.36
CA LEU A 43 -13.06 5.56 10.89
C LEU A 43 -13.71 6.96 11.00
N PRO A 44 -14.45 7.48 10.03
CA PRO A 44 -15.10 8.79 10.18
C PRO A 44 -15.95 8.92 11.45
N ALA A 45 -16.66 7.85 11.83
CA ALA A 45 -17.45 7.82 13.03
C ALA A 45 -16.58 7.80 14.30
N LEU A 46 -15.54 6.94 14.32
CA LEU A 46 -14.60 6.83 15.44
C LEU A 46 -13.85 8.15 15.70
N LEU A 47 -13.38 8.80 14.63
CA LEU A 47 -12.61 10.05 14.71
C LEU A 47 -13.47 11.24 15.21
N THR A 48 -14.79 11.11 15.23
CA THR A 48 -15.72 12.17 15.70
C THR A 48 -16.38 11.85 17.04
N GLU A 49 -16.05 10.72 17.69
CA GLU A 49 -16.65 10.34 18.98
C GLU A 49 -16.23 11.25 20.15
N GLU A 50 -14.97 11.74 20.17
CA GLU A 50 -14.46 12.63 21.23
C GLU A 50 -14.25 14.06 20.68
N PRO A 51 -15.13 15.02 21.03
CA PRO A 51 -15.09 16.37 20.42
C PRO A 51 -13.84 17.20 20.73
N ARG A 52 -13.06 16.82 21.75
CA ARG A 52 -11.81 17.51 22.12
C ARG A 52 -10.59 16.99 21.36
N VAL A 53 -10.74 15.93 20.57
CA VAL A 53 -9.67 15.33 19.79
C VAL A 53 -10.00 15.50 18.32
N LYS A 54 -9.30 16.43 17.68
CA LYS A 54 -9.49 16.71 16.25
C LYS A 54 -8.54 15.90 15.40
N HIS A 55 -8.92 15.66 14.17
CA HIS A 55 -8.16 14.84 13.24
C HIS A 55 -8.03 15.53 11.88
N THR A 56 -7.15 15.01 11.05
CA THR A 56 -7.08 15.35 9.62
C THR A 56 -7.17 14.05 8.83
N ALA A 57 -7.97 14.03 7.79
CA ALA A 57 -8.07 12.90 6.88
C ALA A 57 -7.64 13.32 5.46
N ASN A 58 -6.61 12.67 4.95
CA ASN A 58 -6.17 12.81 3.58
C ASN A 58 -6.78 11.70 2.73
N LEU A 59 -7.71 12.07 1.84
CA LEU A 59 -8.36 11.13 0.93
C LEU A 59 -7.82 11.33 -0.48
N VAL A 60 -7.18 10.31 -1.03
CA VAL A 60 -6.63 10.37 -2.39
C VAL A 60 -7.75 10.31 -3.41
N PRO A 61 -7.78 11.19 -4.42
CA PRO A 61 -8.90 11.27 -5.37
C PRO A 61 -9.15 10.01 -6.17
N ALA A 62 -8.12 9.28 -6.56
CA ALA A 62 -8.25 7.98 -7.22
C ALA A 62 -9.02 6.95 -6.36
N LEU A 63 -8.84 6.99 -5.04
CA LEU A 63 -9.61 6.17 -4.10
C LEU A 63 -11.08 6.60 -4.08
N LEU A 64 -11.36 7.91 -4.00
CA LEU A 64 -12.73 8.44 -3.95
C LEU A 64 -13.55 8.05 -5.19
N ASP A 65 -12.96 8.22 -6.38
CA ASP A 65 -13.62 7.84 -7.62
C ASP A 65 -13.88 6.33 -7.71
N GLN A 66 -12.96 5.48 -7.23
CA GLN A 66 -13.18 4.03 -7.19
C GLN A 66 -14.27 3.63 -6.19
N ILE A 67 -14.36 4.27 -5.02
CA ILE A 67 -15.46 4.04 -4.07
C ILE A 67 -16.80 4.43 -4.71
N ASP A 68 -16.85 5.55 -5.41
CA ASP A 68 -18.06 6.00 -6.11
C ASP A 68 -18.46 5.06 -7.27
N LEU A 69 -17.49 4.55 -8.05
CA LEU A 69 -17.74 3.53 -9.07
C LEU A 69 -18.33 2.26 -8.47
N LEU A 70 -17.77 1.77 -7.37
CA LEU A 70 -18.29 0.60 -6.65
C LEU A 70 -19.70 0.85 -6.09
N ALA A 71 -19.95 2.03 -5.54
CA ALA A 71 -21.28 2.43 -5.04
C ALA A 71 -22.35 2.49 -6.14
N ARG A 72 -21.94 2.73 -7.39
CA ARG A 72 -22.83 2.71 -8.58
C ARG A 72 -22.97 1.32 -9.21
N GLY A 73 -22.50 0.26 -8.55
CA GLY A 73 -22.63 -1.12 -9.05
C GLY A 73 -21.38 -1.65 -9.76
N GLY A 74 -20.25 -0.97 -9.62
CA GLY A 74 -18.95 -1.51 -10.04
C GLY A 74 -18.62 -2.81 -9.32
N SER A 75 -17.72 -3.59 -9.91
CA SER A 75 -17.33 -4.91 -9.43
C SER A 75 -15.81 -5.08 -9.44
N ASP A 76 -15.31 -6.18 -8.93
CA ASP A 76 -13.95 -6.67 -9.06
C ASP A 76 -13.94 -8.18 -9.30
N THR A 77 -12.82 -8.73 -9.72
CA THR A 77 -12.68 -10.16 -10.05
C THR A 77 -13.10 -11.08 -8.88
N PHE A 78 -12.83 -10.69 -7.64
CA PHE A 78 -13.24 -11.46 -6.46
C PHE A 78 -14.76 -11.51 -6.32
N LEU A 79 -15.42 -10.37 -6.52
CA LEU A 79 -16.89 -10.28 -6.45
C LEU A 79 -17.55 -11.01 -7.62
N GLU A 80 -17.00 -10.91 -8.83
CA GLU A 80 -17.51 -11.63 -10.01
C GLU A 80 -17.48 -13.14 -9.78
N ILE A 81 -16.36 -13.68 -9.30
CA ILE A 81 -16.23 -15.11 -8.99
C ILE A 81 -17.16 -15.50 -7.82
N ALA A 82 -17.24 -14.66 -6.76
CA ALA A 82 -18.10 -14.91 -5.61
C ALA A 82 -19.59 -15.01 -5.98
N ARG A 83 -20.05 -14.26 -6.98
CA ARG A 83 -21.45 -14.26 -7.43
C ARG A 83 -21.83 -15.51 -8.22
N VAL A 84 -20.87 -16.17 -8.87
CA VAL A 84 -21.14 -17.44 -9.55
C VAL A 84 -21.46 -18.53 -8.51
N PRO A 85 -22.52 -19.35 -8.70
CA PRO A 85 -22.78 -20.48 -7.81
C PRO A 85 -21.55 -21.41 -7.74
N ALA A 86 -21.14 -21.77 -6.54
CA ALA A 86 -19.91 -22.57 -6.33
C ALA A 86 -19.90 -23.91 -7.11
N ALA A 87 -21.06 -24.53 -7.31
CA ALA A 87 -21.20 -25.74 -8.11
C ALA A 87 -20.93 -25.54 -9.61
N GLN A 88 -20.86 -24.30 -10.10
CA GLN A 88 -20.61 -23.94 -11.50
C GLN A 88 -19.18 -23.43 -11.75
N TRP A 89 -18.33 -23.42 -10.73
CA TRP A 89 -16.96 -22.95 -10.88
C TRP A 89 -16.14 -23.90 -11.75
N ASP A 90 -15.48 -23.34 -12.73
CA ASP A 90 -14.49 -24.04 -13.55
C ASP A 90 -13.12 -24.17 -12.81
N ALA A 91 -12.16 -24.81 -13.44
CA ALA A 91 -10.83 -25.02 -12.86
C ALA A 91 -10.09 -23.70 -12.57
N ALA A 92 -10.37 -22.63 -13.34
CA ALA A 92 -9.75 -21.33 -13.13
C ALA A 92 -10.33 -20.62 -11.89
N ALA A 93 -11.67 -20.63 -11.74
CA ALA A 93 -12.35 -20.08 -10.57
C ALA A 93 -11.97 -20.84 -9.28
N LEU A 94 -11.87 -22.18 -9.33
CA LEU A 94 -11.43 -23.00 -8.22
C LEU A 94 -10.01 -22.67 -7.79
N ARG A 95 -9.08 -22.55 -8.74
CA ARG A 95 -7.69 -22.15 -8.45
C ARG A 95 -7.65 -20.75 -7.85
N PHE A 96 -8.33 -19.78 -8.46
CA PHE A 96 -8.42 -18.42 -7.95
C PHE A 96 -8.91 -18.38 -6.50
N ALA A 97 -9.97 -19.11 -6.18
CA ALA A 97 -10.54 -19.15 -4.84
C ALA A 97 -9.56 -19.73 -3.81
N ARG A 98 -8.87 -20.82 -4.16
CA ARG A 98 -7.84 -21.44 -3.31
C ARG A 98 -6.68 -20.49 -3.01
N GLU A 99 -6.28 -19.68 -3.98
CA GLU A 99 -5.16 -18.74 -3.86
C GLU A 99 -5.53 -17.45 -3.13
N ASN A 100 -6.79 -16.98 -3.25
CA ASN A 100 -7.14 -15.61 -2.91
C ASN A 100 -8.17 -15.45 -1.79
N PHE A 101 -9.17 -16.34 -1.62
CA PHE A 101 -10.21 -16.17 -0.60
C PHE A 101 -9.76 -16.51 0.84
N PHE A 102 -8.46 -16.70 1.06
CA PHE A 102 -7.84 -16.77 2.39
C PHE A 102 -6.97 -15.53 2.72
N ALA A 103 -7.04 -14.49 1.90
CA ALA A 103 -6.33 -13.23 2.14
C ALA A 103 -7.00 -12.44 3.27
N VAL A 104 -6.82 -12.91 4.50
CA VAL A 104 -7.28 -12.27 5.74
C VAL A 104 -6.16 -12.34 6.78
N HIS A 105 -6.08 -11.31 7.63
CA HIS A 105 -5.08 -11.28 8.69
C HIS A 105 -5.27 -12.48 9.66
N PRO A 106 -4.21 -13.13 10.15
CA PRO A 106 -4.30 -14.31 11.04
C PRO A 106 -5.22 -14.10 12.25
N ARG A 107 -5.19 -12.95 12.90
CA ARG A 107 -6.09 -12.63 14.03
C ARG A 107 -7.58 -12.59 13.65
N ILE A 108 -7.90 -12.21 12.42
CA ILE A 108 -9.27 -12.25 11.93
C ILE A 108 -9.66 -13.70 11.65
N LEU A 109 -8.74 -14.51 11.10
CA LEU A 109 -8.96 -15.93 10.84
C LEU A 109 -9.32 -16.69 12.12
N GLU A 110 -8.71 -16.37 13.27
CA GLU A 110 -9.02 -16.98 14.58
C GLU A 110 -10.50 -16.83 14.99
N ARG A 111 -11.17 -15.80 14.50
CA ARG A 111 -12.61 -15.55 14.78
C ARG A 111 -13.55 -16.39 13.93
N TYR A 112 -13.03 -17.05 12.91
CA TYR A 112 -13.79 -17.85 11.94
C TYR A 112 -13.22 -19.28 11.84
N PRO A 113 -13.51 -20.17 12.85
CA PRO A 113 -12.92 -21.52 12.89
C PRO A 113 -13.14 -22.35 11.63
N ARG A 114 -14.30 -22.17 10.96
CA ARG A 114 -14.59 -22.84 9.70
C ARG A 114 -13.70 -22.37 8.56
N LEU A 115 -13.37 -21.07 8.49
CA LEU A 115 -12.44 -20.53 7.50
C LEU A 115 -11.03 -21.07 7.72
N ALA A 116 -10.61 -21.19 8.99
CA ALA A 116 -9.33 -21.80 9.37
C ALA A 116 -9.27 -23.29 8.99
N ASP A 117 -10.34 -24.05 9.24
CA ASP A 117 -10.48 -25.46 8.82
C ASP A 117 -10.35 -25.61 7.29
N LEU A 118 -11.10 -24.80 6.52
CA LEU A 118 -11.04 -24.81 5.06
C LEU A 118 -9.63 -24.48 4.54
N ARG A 119 -8.95 -23.54 5.18
CA ARG A 119 -7.55 -23.22 4.85
C ARG A 119 -6.63 -24.41 5.06
N THR A 120 -6.71 -25.08 6.22
CA THR A 120 -5.91 -26.26 6.51
C THR A 120 -6.15 -27.38 5.49
N ARG A 121 -7.40 -27.60 5.09
CA ARG A 121 -7.77 -28.61 4.08
C ARG A 121 -7.22 -28.26 2.70
N VAL A 122 -7.25 -26.97 2.31
CA VAL A 122 -6.63 -26.49 1.06
C VAL A 122 -5.11 -26.65 1.10
N GLU A 123 -4.47 -26.35 2.22
CA GLU A 123 -3.03 -26.55 2.43
C GLU A 123 -2.63 -28.04 2.39
N ALA A 124 -3.56 -28.94 2.78
CA ALA A 124 -3.42 -30.39 2.63
C ALA A 124 -3.82 -30.92 1.24
N ASP A 125 -4.06 -30.04 0.28
CA ASP A 125 -4.51 -30.35 -1.09
C ASP A 125 -5.82 -31.13 -1.19
N GLU A 126 -6.70 -31.00 -0.18
CA GLU A 126 -8.03 -31.60 -0.25
C GLU A 126 -8.94 -30.88 -1.26
N THR A 127 -9.77 -31.66 -1.93
CA THR A 127 -10.82 -31.11 -2.80
C THR A 127 -11.98 -30.62 -1.95
N LEU A 128 -12.32 -29.34 -2.08
CA LEU A 128 -13.46 -28.72 -1.42
C LEU A 128 -14.76 -29.02 -2.18
N SER A 129 -15.83 -29.37 -1.47
CA SER A 129 -17.17 -29.52 -2.03
C SER A 129 -17.76 -28.13 -2.40
N ALA A 130 -18.81 -28.11 -3.21
CA ALA A 130 -19.52 -26.85 -3.52
C ALA A 130 -20.05 -26.14 -2.26
N SER A 131 -20.46 -26.89 -1.23
CA SER A 131 -20.85 -26.33 0.07
C SER A 131 -19.67 -25.72 0.82
N ASP A 132 -18.49 -26.36 0.81
CA ASP A 132 -17.27 -25.81 1.39
C ASP A 132 -16.86 -24.50 0.71
N LEU A 133 -16.99 -24.43 -0.62
CA LEU A 133 -16.66 -23.24 -1.41
C LEU A 133 -17.66 -22.09 -1.15
N THR A 134 -18.96 -22.40 -0.97
CA THR A 134 -19.94 -21.39 -0.55
C THR A 134 -19.62 -20.87 0.85
N ASP A 135 -19.24 -21.75 1.80
CA ASP A 135 -18.77 -21.37 3.13
C ASP A 135 -17.54 -20.45 3.02
N LEU A 136 -16.56 -20.80 2.19
CA LEU A 136 -15.35 -20.01 1.98
C LEU A 136 -15.67 -18.57 1.55
N VAL A 137 -16.52 -18.39 0.54
CA VAL A 137 -16.91 -17.07 0.06
C VAL A 137 -17.62 -16.25 1.14
N VAL A 138 -18.60 -16.85 1.82
CA VAL A 138 -19.36 -16.14 2.87
C VAL A 138 -18.43 -15.73 4.02
N LEU A 139 -17.58 -16.64 4.47
CA LEU A 139 -16.67 -16.38 5.60
C LEU A 139 -15.60 -15.35 5.25
N PHE A 140 -15.06 -15.37 4.03
CA PHE A 140 -14.15 -14.33 3.54
C PHE A 140 -14.81 -12.95 3.59
N HIS A 141 -16.02 -12.81 3.07
CA HIS A 141 -16.73 -11.53 3.06
C HIS A 141 -17.17 -11.08 4.46
N LEU A 142 -17.52 -12.01 5.36
CA LEU A 142 -17.77 -11.69 6.77
C LEU A 142 -16.49 -11.21 7.47
N ALA A 143 -15.34 -11.82 7.18
CA ALA A 143 -14.05 -11.47 7.75
C ALA A 143 -13.62 -10.04 7.36
N TRP A 144 -13.95 -9.61 6.14
CA TRP A 144 -13.70 -8.26 5.65
C TRP A 144 -14.79 -7.24 5.99
N SER A 145 -15.82 -7.61 6.73
CA SER A 145 -16.83 -6.67 7.21
C SER A 145 -16.36 -5.97 8.48
N GLY A 146 -16.40 -4.65 8.47
CA GLY A 146 -15.99 -3.82 9.61
C GLY A 146 -16.98 -3.87 10.79
N PRO A 147 -16.58 -3.34 11.97
CA PRO A 147 -17.38 -3.35 13.18
C PRO A 147 -18.80 -2.78 13.04
N SER A 148 -18.99 -1.74 12.23
CA SER A 148 -20.31 -1.17 11.99
C SER A 148 -21.22 -2.12 11.21
N LEU A 149 -20.71 -2.66 10.10
CA LEU A 149 -21.44 -3.58 9.25
C LEU A 149 -21.74 -4.90 9.97
N GLN A 150 -20.84 -5.37 10.83
CA GLN A 150 -21.04 -6.60 11.62
C GLN A 150 -22.19 -6.53 12.65
N LYS A 151 -22.74 -5.35 12.93
CA LYS A 151 -23.92 -5.17 13.80
C LYS A 151 -25.23 -5.44 13.07
N ASP A 152 -25.22 -5.49 11.75
CA ASP A 152 -26.42 -5.74 10.95
C ASP A 152 -26.99 -7.14 11.18
N GLN A 153 -28.30 -7.23 11.23
CA GLN A 153 -28.99 -8.49 11.57
C GLN A 153 -28.61 -9.66 10.65
N LEU A 154 -28.43 -9.39 9.36
CA LEU A 154 -27.99 -10.41 8.41
C LEU A 154 -26.61 -10.97 8.78
N LEU A 155 -25.63 -10.09 9.03
CA LEU A 155 -24.26 -10.52 9.35
C LEU A 155 -24.21 -11.19 10.73
N VAL A 156 -24.99 -10.69 11.71
CA VAL A 156 -25.14 -11.35 13.02
C VAL A 156 -25.68 -12.76 12.86
N HIS A 157 -26.72 -12.96 12.03
CA HIS A 157 -27.31 -14.27 11.74
C HIS A 157 -26.27 -15.21 11.09
N LEU A 158 -25.60 -14.76 10.03
CA LEU A 158 -24.61 -15.57 9.32
C LEU A 158 -23.43 -15.98 10.22
N ARG A 159 -22.89 -15.05 11.01
CA ARG A 159 -21.80 -15.36 11.96
C ARG A 159 -22.22 -16.37 13.02
N LYS A 160 -23.45 -16.24 13.55
CA LYS A 160 -23.97 -17.21 14.53
C LYS A 160 -24.12 -18.61 13.93
N ARG A 161 -24.47 -18.71 12.65
CA ARG A 161 -24.57 -19.99 11.93
C ARG A 161 -23.21 -20.64 11.73
N GLY A 162 -22.22 -19.90 11.29
CA GLY A 162 -20.81 -20.27 11.22
C GLY A 162 -20.39 -21.16 10.05
N HIS A 163 -21.29 -21.92 9.43
CA HIS A 163 -21.05 -22.81 8.29
C HIS A 163 -22.35 -23.29 7.63
N GLY A 164 -22.25 -23.99 6.50
CA GLY A 164 -23.38 -24.59 5.79
C GLY A 164 -24.29 -23.54 5.15
N TYR A 165 -23.70 -22.49 4.60
CA TYR A 165 -24.43 -21.42 3.94
C TYR A 165 -25.01 -21.86 2.60
N THR A 166 -26.15 -21.27 2.25
CA THR A 166 -26.79 -21.43 0.95
C THR A 166 -26.32 -20.36 -0.04
N GLU A 167 -26.45 -20.62 -1.34
CA GLU A 167 -26.23 -19.64 -2.39
C GLU A 167 -27.08 -18.37 -2.22
N SER A 168 -28.32 -18.54 -1.72
CA SER A 168 -29.20 -17.41 -1.42
C SER A 168 -28.65 -16.51 -0.31
N GLU A 169 -28.12 -17.09 0.77
CA GLU A 169 -27.50 -16.34 1.87
C GLU A 169 -26.19 -15.68 1.43
N LYS A 170 -25.37 -16.36 0.61
CA LYS A 170 -24.19 -15.77 -0.02
C LYS A 170 -24.55 -14.52 -0.82
N ASN A 171 -25.53 -14.63 -1.73
CA ASN A 171 -25.94 -13.50 -2.55
C ASN A 171 -26.56 -12.38 -1.72
N ALA A 172 -27.37 -12.69 -0.71
CA ALA A 172 -27.92 -11.69 0.21
C ALA A 172 -26.81 -10.90 0.94
N LEU A 173 -25.72 -11.55 1.37
CA LEU A 173 -24.56 -10.91 1.96
C LEU A 173 -23.87 -9.98 0.95
N LEU A 174 -23.59 -10.45 -0.25
CA LEU A 174 -22.92 -9.69 -1.30
C LEU A 174 -23.74 -8.46 -1.72
N ASP A 175 -25.07 -8.61 -1.84
CA ASP A 175 -25.97 -7.50 -2.17
C ASP A 175 -26.04 -6.48 -1.05
N HIS A 176 -26.07 -6.94 0.20
CA HIS A 176 -26.04 -6.07 1.38
C HIS A 176 -24.75 -5.25 1.46
N GLN A 177 -23.61 -5.90 1.23
CA GLN A 177 -22.31 -5.22 1.17
C GLN A 177 -22.26 -4.21 0.02
N ALA A 178 -22.75 -4.55 -1.17
CA ALA A 178 -22.80 -3.64 -2.31
C ALA A 178 -23.64 -2.38 -2.01
N ALA A 179 -24.81 -2.55 -1.40
CA ALA A 179 -25.66 -1.43 -0.98
C ALA A 179 -25.01 -0.55 0.08
N PHE A 180 -24.15 -1.13 0.94
CA PHE A 180 -23.45 -0.42 2.00
C PHE A 180 -22.39 0.55 1.46
N LEU A 181 -21.73 0.24 0.35
CA LEU A 181 -20.66 1.06 -0.25
C LEU A 181 -21.08 2.51 -0.52
N GLY A 182 -22.34 2.74 -0.87
CA GLY A 182 -22.88 4.09 -1.07
C GLY A 182 -22.88 4.99 0.16
N GLN A 183 -22.59 4.47 1.35
CA GLN A 183 -22.56 5.23 2.59
C GLN A 183 -21.19 5.81 2.93
N VAL A 184 -20.11 5.35 2.27
CA VAL A 184 -18.72 5.68 2.63
C VAL A 184 -18.43 7.18 2.43
N ILE A 185 -18.61 7.70 1.21
CA ILE A 185 -18.38 9.14 0.92
C ILE A 185 -19.28 10.04 1.77
N PRO A 186 -20.59 9.76 1.92
CA PRO A 186 -21.43 10.50 2.86
C PRO A 186 -20.96 10.46 4.32
N ALA A 187 -20.34 9.38 4.80
CA ALA A 187 -19.78 9.31 6.15
C ALA A 187 -18.62 10.31 6.33
N TRP A 188 -17.70 10.36 5.39
CA TRP A 188 -16.61 11.34 5.38
C TRP A 188 -17.14 12.77 5.27
N LYS A 189 -18.14 13.02 4.41
CA LYS A 189 -18.76 14.34 4.32
C LYS A 189 -19.30 14.83 5.66
N ARG A 190 -20.02 13.98 6.40
CA ARG A 190 -20.50 14.32 7.75
C ARG A 190 -19.35 14.57 8.74
N ALA A 191 -18.25 13.80 8.65
CA ALA A 191 -17.09 14.02 9.50
C ALA A 191 -16.44 15.38 9.24
N PHE A 192 -16.30 15.80 7.98
CA PHE A 192 -15.79 17.12 7.62
C PHE A 192 -16.74 18.25 8.05
N GLU A 193 -18.05 18.07 7.84
CA GLU A 193 -19.09 19.04 8.25
C GLU A 193 -19.17 19.21 9.78
N SER A 194 -18.75 18.22 10.57
CA SER A 194 -18.69 18.30 12.03
C SER A 194 -17.68 19.32 12.55
N GLY A 195 -16.67 19.68 11.73
CA GLY A 195 -15.52 20.50 12.14
C GLY A 195 -14.52 19.79 13.06
N LEU A 196 -14.68 18.49 13.31
CA LEU A 196 -13.75 17.66 14.09
C LEU A 196 -12.70 17.01 13.22
N VAL A 197 -12.94 16.92 11.91
CA VAL A 197 -11.99 16.37 10.93
C VAL A 197 -11.72 17.42 9.86
N GLU A 198 -10.45 17.83 9.70
CA GLU A 198 -10.01 18.66 8.59
C GLU A 198 -9.74 17.77 7.38
N ALA A 199 -10.19 18.20 6.21
CA ALA A 199 -9.93 17.50 4.97
C ALA A 199 -8.58 17.89 4.37
N ALA A 200 -7.86 16.91 3.85
CA ALA A 200 -6.72 17.04 2.98
C ALA A 200 -6.86 16.10 1.78
N THR A 201 -6.08 16.34 0.73
CA THR A 201 -6.04 15.47 -0.44
C THR A 201 -4.61 15.30 -0.95
N SER A 202 -4.45 14.59 -2.06
CA SER A 202 -3.19 14.37 -2.78
C SER A 202 -3.39 14.63 -4.27
N PRO A 203 -2.34 14.70 -5.10
CA PRO A 203 -2.46 14.58 -6.55
C PRO A 203 -3.21 13.30 -6.94
N TYR A 204 -3.93 13.31 -8.04
CA TYR A 204 -5.00 12.34 -8.36
C TYR A 204 -4.59 10.86 -8.23
N HIS A 205 -3.52 10.44 -8.89
CA HIS A 205 -3.02 9.05 -8.86
C HIS A 205 -1.88 8.83 -7.85
N HIS A 206 -1.65 9.76 -6.94
CA HIS A 206 -0.59 9.63 -5.93
C HIS A 206 0.84 9.47 -6.50
N PRO A 207 1.24 10.25 -7.52
CA PRO A 207 2.60 10.15 -8.06
C PRO A 207 3.64 10.80 -7.16
N ILE A 208 4.89 10.33 -7.19
CA ILE A 208 6.00 10.97 -6.49
C ILE A 208 6.35 12.29 -7.19
N LEU A 209 5.78 13.39 -6.72
CA LEU A 209 5.91 14.70 -7.38
C LEU A 209 7.37 15.09 -7.68
N PRO A 210 8.34 14.96 -6.75
CA PRO A 210 9.73 15.25 -7.06
C PRO A 210 10.27 14.49 -8.28
N LEU A 211 9.89 13.21 -8.45
CA LEU A 211 10.37 12.38 -9.55
C LEU A 211 9.64 12.64 -10.87
N LEU A 212 8.36 13.07 -10.83
CA LEU A 212 7.65 13.54 -12.01
C LEU A 212 8.23 14.85 -12.53
N LEU A 213 8.54 15.76 -11.62
CA LEU A 213 9.18 17.04 -11.97
C LEU A 213 10.57 16.81 -12.56
N ASP A 214 11.35 15.96 -11.93
CA ASP A 214 12.69 15.59 -12.37
C ASP A 214 13.19 14.34 -11.66
N SER A 215 13.35 13.24 -12.38
CA SER A 215 13.84 11.98 -11.80
C SER A 215 15.25 12.09 -11.21
N SER A 216 16.04 13.13 -11.56
CA SER A 216 17.35 13.39 -10.94
C SER A 216 17.24 13.86 -9.48
N ALA A 217 16.05 14.27 -9.01
CA ALA A 217 15.78 14.60 -7.60
C ALA A 217 16.12 13.43 -6.65
N GLY A 218 16.05 12.18 -7.13
CA GLY A 218 16.49 11.02 -6.37
C GLY A 218 17.94 11.09 -5.87
N LYS A 219 18.80 11.89 -6.52
CA LYS A 219 20.20 12.08 -6.14
C LYS A 219 20.44 13.14 -5.08
N GLU A 220 19.45 13.95 -4.73
CA GLU A 220 19.67 15.03 -3.76
C GLU A 220 20.01 14.51 -2.36
N ALA A 221 19.23 13.53 -1.87
CA ALA A 221 19.50 12.85 -0.59
C ALA A 221 20.51 11.70 -0.75
N ARG A 222 20.59 11.08 -1.94
CA ARG A 222 21.46 9.94 -2.26
C ARG A 222 22.23 10.20 -3.56
N PRO A 223 23.38 10.90 -3.52
CA PRO A 223 24.15 11.26 -4.72
C PRO A 223 24.64 10.08 -5.56
N ASP A 224 24.82 8.92 -4.93
CA ASP A 224 25.22 7.65 -5.54
C ASP A 224 24.07 6.89 -6.22
N LEU A 225 22.82 7.30 -6.01
CA LEU A 225 21.65 6.58 -6.50
C LEU A 225 21.63 6.53 -8.03
N PRO A 226 21.55 5.35 -8.66
CA PRO A 226 21.36 5.24 -10.10
C PRO A 226 19.99 5.84 -10.49
N VAL A 227 19.95 6.63 -11.54
CA VAL A 227 18.69 7.16 -12.08
C VAL A 227 18.50 6.73 -13.54
N PRO A 228 17.25 6.67 -14.04
CA PRO A 228 16.98 6.22 -15.41
C PRO A 228 17.62 7.18 -16.45
N VAL A 229 18.01 6.60 -17.57
CA VAL A 229 18.52 7.31 -18.74
C VAL A 229 17.71 6.82 -19.95
N PRO A 230 17.02 7.74 -20.66
CA PRO A 230 16.93 9.19 -20.45
C PRO A 230 16.19 9.56 -19.14
N ARG A 231 16.43 10.79 -18.67
CA ARG A 231 15.79 11.34 -17.48
C ARG A 231 14.29 11.58 -17.73
N PHE A 232 13.44 11.19 -16.78
CA PHE A 232 12.04 11.58 -16.78
C PHE A 232 11.89 12.99 -16.20
N SER A 233 11.19 13.87 -16.89
CA SER A 233 10.91 15.23 -16.42
C SER A 233 9.67 15.79 -17.14
N HIS A 234 8.51 15.74 -16.49
CA HIS A 234 7.24 16.20 -17.03
C HIS A 234 6.46 17.05 -16.01
N PRO A 235 6.88 18.32 -15.77
CA PRO A 235 6.21 19.22 -14.82
C PRO A 235 4.72 19.46 -15.14
N ASP A 236 4.33 19.41 -16.41
CA ASP A 236 2.94 19.61 -16.81
C ASP A 236 2.05 18.43 -16.40
N ASP A 237 2.59 17.21 -16.35
CA ASP A 237 1.88 16.05 -15.85
C ASP A 237 1.68 16.18 -14.34
N ALA A 238 2.71 16.59 -13.58
CA ALA A 238 2.60 16.89 -12.15
C ALA A 238 1.53 17.97 -11.87
N ARG A 239 1.49 19.06 -12.65
CA ARG A 239 0.43 20.08 -12.55
C ARG A 239 -0.94 19.52 -12.83
N SER A 240 -1.05 18.70 -13.86
CA SER A 240 -2.32 18.09 -14.25
C SER A 240 -2.84 17.12 -13.18
N GLN A 241 -1.97 16.27 -12.63
CA GLN A 241 -2.29 15.35 -11.52
C GLN A 241 -2.77 16.13 -10.29
N LEU A 242 -2.11 17.23 -9.94
CA LEU A 242 -2.50 18.08 -8.83
C LEU A 242 -3.84 18.78 -9.07
N ALA A 243 -4.04 19.39 -10.24
CA ALA A 243 -5.27 20.08 -10.60
C ALA A 243 -6.47 19.12 -10.64
N LEU A 244 -6.28 17.93 -11.22
CA LEU A 244 -7.31 16.89 -11.26
C LEU A 244 -7.66 16.40 -9.86
N GLY A 245 -6.65 16.22 -9.00
CA GLY A 245 -6.86 15.80 -7.61
C GLY A 245 -7.72 16.78 -6.83
N LEU A 246 -7.42 18.06 -6.90
CA LEU A 246 -8.19 19.12 -6.25
C LEU A 246 -9.63 19.22 -6.79
N ALA A 247 -9.80 19.15 -8.11
CA ALA A 247 -11.12 19.20 -8.75
C ALA A 247 -11.98 17.99 -8.39
N THR A 248 -11.39 16.78 -8.35
CA THR A 248 -12.10 15.56 -7.97
C THR A 248 -12.53 15.59 -6.50
N PHE A 249 -11.66 16.04 -5.61
CA PHE A 249 -12.03 16.20 -4.20
C PHE A 249 -13.21 17.19 -4.05
N GLU A 250 -13.14 18.34 -4.71
CA GLU A 250 -14.21 19.33 -4.70
C GLU A 250 -15.52 18.79 -5.30
N LYS A 251 -15.46 17.97 -6.36
CA LYS A 251 -16.61 17.27 -6.94
C LYS A 251 -17.34 16.39 -5.92
N HIS A 252 -16.61 15.65 -5.08
CA HIS A 252 -17.20 14.75 -4.09
C HIS A 252 -17.73 15.45 -2.84
N PHE A 253 -17.03 16.47 -2.35
CA PHE A 253 -17.34 17.08 -1.04
C PHE A 253 -17.95 18.48 -1.14
N GLY A 254 -17.83 19.18 -2.26
CA GLY A 254 -18.40 20.51 -2.49
C GLY A 254 -17.53 21.66 -1.95
N PHE A 255 -16.29 21.37 -1.55
CA PHE A 255 -15.33 22.39 -1.11
C PHE A 255 -13.90 21.95 -1.44
N ARG A 256 -12.98 22.91 -1.52
CA ARG A 256 -11.56 22.67 -1.77
C ARG A 256 -10.81 22.49 -0.43
N PRO A 257 -10.01 21.42 -0.26
CA PRO A 257 -9.22 21.23 0.96
C PRO A 257 -8.11 22.27 1.05
N ARG A 258 -7.74 22.65 2.26
CA ARG A 258 -6.66 23.64 2.50
C ARG A 258 -5.28 23.01 2.53
N GLY A 259 -5.21 21.75 2.90
CA GLY A 259 -3.97 21.00 3.04
C GLY A 259 -3.79 19.92 2.00
N MET A 260 -2.55 19.53 1.82
CA MET A 260 -2.18 18.44 0.94
C MET A 260 -1.09 17.58 1.57
N TRP A 261 -1.35 16.28 1.64
CA TRP A 261 -0.31 15.29 1.86
C TRP A 261 0.28 14.95 0.49
N PRO A 262 1.54 15.31 0.24
CA PRO A 262 2.19 14.90 -1.00
C PRO A 262 2.38 13.38 -0.94
N PRO A 263 2.26 12.68 -2.08
CA PRO A 263 2.42 11.23 -2.14
C PRO A 263 3.69 10.79 -1.41
N GLU A 264 3.53 9.84 -0.47
CA GLU A 264 4.61 9.30 0.37
C GLU A 264 5.35 10.36 1.22
N GLY A 265 4.71 11.48 1.50
CA GLY A 265 5.37 12.60 2.14
C GLY A 265 6.53 13.17 1.32
N ALA A 266 6.58 12.88 0.01
CA ALA A 266 7.70 13.24 -0.84
C ALA A 266 7.68 14.72 -1.21
N LEU A 267 8.68 15.46 -0.77
CA LEU A 267 8.87 16.88 -1.05
C LEU A 267 10.17 17.14 -1.83
N SER A 268 10.18 18.24 -2.53
CA SER A 268 11.33 18.94 -3.10
C SER A 268 10.98 20.42 -3.22
N GLU A 269 11.95 21.28 -3.52
CA GLU A 269 11.66 22.70 -3.77
C GLU A 269 10.67 22.89 -4.93
N GLY A 270 10.82 22.12 -6.01
CA GLY A 270 9.89 22.13 -7.14
C GLY A 270 8.47 21.68 -6.77
N ALA A 271 8.34 20.65 -5.92
CA ALA A 271 7.04 20.21 -5.43
C ALA A 271 6.38 21.30 -4.57
N LEU A 272 7.13 21.94 -3.68
CA LEU A 272 6.62 23.05 -2.86
C LEU A 272 6.17 24.25 -3.70
N ALA A 273 6.94 24.61 -4.74
CA ALA A 273 6.55 25.66 -5.68
C ALA A 273 5.22 25.31 -6.36
N LEU A 274 5.07 24.09 -6.83
CA LEU A 274 3.84 23.59 -7.46
C LEU A 274 2.63 23.64 -6.50
N LEU A 275 2.81 23.24 -5.23
CA LEU A 275 1.78 23.33 -4.21
C LEU A 275 1.41 24.79 -3.91
N GLY A 276 2.39 25.68 -3.89
CA GLY A 276 2.18 27.12 -3.74
C GLY A 276 1.40 27.73 -4.90
N GLU A 277 1.71 27.38 -6.16
CA GLU A 277 0.93 27.76 -7.34
C GLU A 277 -0.54 27.32 -7.25
N ALA A 278 -0.79 26.17 -6.62
CA ALA A 278 -2.12 25.63 -6.39
C ALA A 278 -2.80 26.18 -5.12
N GLU A 279 -2.21 27.19 -4.45
CA GLU A 279 -2.76 27.83 -3.24
C GLU A 279 -2.97 26.87 -2.06
N VAL A 280 -2.19 25.80 -1.98
CA VAL A 280 -2.18 24.89 -0.83
C VAL A 280 -1.65 25.63 0.39
N ALA A 281 -2.40 25.66 1.49
CA ALA A 281 -2.04 26.43 2.68
C ALA A 281 -1.00 25.70 3.54
N TRP A 282 -1.09 24.37 3.65
CA TRP A 282 -0.15 23.56 4.40
C TRP A 282 0.10 22.20 3.73
N THR A 283 1.26 21.67 4.01
CA THR A 283 1.69 20.32 3.60
C THR A 283 2.47 19.67 4.74
N ALA A 284 2.83 18.41 4.55
CA ALA A 284 3.65 17.71 5.54
C ALA A 284 4.63 16.73 4.90
N SER A 285 5.68 16.37 5.65
CA SER A 285 6.67 15.36 5.27
C SER A 285 7.24 14.69 6.51
N ASP A 286 8.35 13.97 6.39
CA ASP A 286 9.03 13.31 7.49
C ASP A 286 10.13 14.19 8.11
N GLU A 287 10.40 14.00 9.42
CA GLU A 287 11.49 14.72 10.10
C GLU A 287 12.86 14.48 9.44
N ALA A 288 13.09 13.33 8.79
CA ALA A 288 14.34 13.06 8.09
C ALA A 288 14.56 14.02 6.91
N VAL A 289 13.50 14.42 6.21
CA VAL A 289 13.57 15.44 5.14
C VAL A 289 13.96 16.80 5.72
N LEU A 290 13.36 17.20 6.85
CA LEU A 290 13.76 18.43 7.55
C LEU A 290 15.24 18.39 7.94
N LEU A 291 15.66 17.32 8.62
CA LEU A 291 17.04 17.21 9.12
C LEU A 291 18.08 17.26 8.00
N GLN A 292 17.78 16.66 6.85
CA GLN A 292 18.65 16.74 5.67
C GLN A 292 18.67 18.12 5.03
N SER A 293 17.59 18.87 5.16
CA SER A 293 17.45 20.23 4.63
C SER A 293 18.15 21.30 5.48
N LEU A 294 18.42 21.00 6.74
CA LEU A 294 19.14 21.91 7.63
C LEU A 294 20.66 21.91 7.35
N PRO A 295 21.37 23.00 7.65
CA PRO A 295 22.82 23.05 7.60
C PRO A 295 23.47 21.93 8.44
N ALA A 296 24.59 21.36 7.98
CA ALA A 296 25.23 20.20 8.61
C ALA A 296 25.53 20.39 10.12
N GLY A 297 25.89 21.59 10.55
CA GLY A 297 26.12 21.90 11.98
C GLY A 297 24.85 22.00 12.84
N ARG A 298 23.68 21.81 12.27
CA ARG A 298 22.38 21.82 12.97
C ARG A 298 21.68 20.46 12.93
N ARG A 299 22.38 19.38 12.70
CA ARG A 299 21.81 18.02 12.59
C ARG A 299 22.02 17.15 13.82
N ASP A 300 22.91 17.55 14.69
CA ASP A 300 23.22 16.84 15.92
C ASP A 300 22.57 17.57 17.10
N PHE A 301 21.48 17.03 17.60
CA PHE A 301 20.63 17.66 18.61
C PHE A 301 20.58 16.87 19.90
N GLY A 302 20.60 17.57 21.04
CA GLY A 302 19.97 17.07 22.24
C GLY A 302 18.44 17.06 22.11
N GLU A 303 17.75 16.30 22.97
CA GLU A 303 16.27 16.12 22.90
C GLU A 303 15.51 17.47 22.88
N GLY A 304 15.95 18.46 23.66
CA GLY A 304 15.32 19.78 23.72
C GLY A 304 15.45 20.56 22.41
N ASP A 305 16.59 20.47 21.73
CA ASP A 305 16.82 21.15 20.46
C ASP A 305 16.08 20.44 19.32
N ARG A 306 16.01 19.09 19.36
CA ARG A 306 15.14 18.33 18.45
C ARG A 306 13.69 18.78 18.60
N ALA A 307 13.18 18.85 19.81
CA ALA A 307 11.80 19.27 20.06
C ALA A 307 11.52 20.67 19.49
N ARG A 308 12.41 21.66 19.70
CA ARG A 308 12.27 23.02 19.18
C ARG A 308 12.40 23.11 17.65
N THR A 309 13.10 22.16 17.05
CA THR A 309 13.35 22.14 15.60
C THR A 309 12.28 21.39 14.83
N VAL A 310 11.97 20.17 15.23
CA VAL A 310 11.03 19.30 14.50
C VAL A 310 9.58 19.73 14.75
N PHE A 311 9.22 20.06 15.98
CA PHE A 311 7.84 20.28 16.38
C PHE A 311 7.40 21.74 16.26
N ARG A 312 7.69 22.31 15.10
CA ARG A 312 7.19 23.62 14.64
C ARG A 312 6.96 23.57 13.14
N PRO A 313 6.01 24.34 12.60
CA PRO A 313 5.91 24.48 11.15
C PRO A 313 7.10 25.23 10.56
N TRP A 314 7.39 24.93 9.30
CA TRP A 314 8.46 25.52 8.51
C TRP A 314 7.93 26.06 7.18
N ARG A 315 8.67 26.96 6.54
CA ARG A 315 8.36 27.48 5.22
C ARG A 315 9.64 27.60 4.40
N LEU A 316 9.57 27.27 3.11
CA LEU A 316 10.69 27.49 2.19
C LEU A 316 10.83 28.97 1.91
N ALA A 317 12.04 29.51 2.04
CA ALA A 317 12.34 30.92 1.75
C ALA A 317 11.95 31.30 0.31
N GLY A 318 11.31 32.45 0.16
CA GLY A 318 10.86 32.94 -1.16
C GLY A 318 9.51 32.37 -1.65
N ILE A 319 8.92 31.40 -0.96
CA ILE A 319 7.59 30.85 -1.29
C ILE A 319 6.60 31.20 -0.16
N PRO A 320 5.47 31.87 -0.44
CA PRO A 320 4.53 32.32 0.59
C PRO A 320 3.73 31.17 1.24
N SER A 321 3.56 30.06 0.52
CA SER A 321 2.86 28.83 0.94
C SER A 321 3.38 27.63 0.15
N PRO A 322 3.20 26.38 0.63
CA PRO A 322 2.56 25.99 1.90
C PRO A 322 3.50 26.12 3.12
N ASP A 323 2.90 26.14 4.31
CA ASP A 323 3.62 25.82 5.54
C ASP A 323 3.81 24.32 5.65
N ILE A 324 4.94 23.86 6.18
CA ILE A 324 5.35 22.46 6.19
C ILE A 324 5.39 21.95 7.62
N PHE A 325 4.66 20.87 7.88
CA PHE A 325 4.77 20.10 9.11
C PHE A 325 5.66 18.87 8.89
N PHE A 326 6.47 18.52 9.88
CA PHE A 326 7.33 17.33 9.82
C PHE A 326 6.91 16.33 10.88
N ARG A 327 6.50 15.11 10.44
CA ARG A 327 5.97 14.07 11.33
C ARG A 327 7.02 13.62 12.35
N ASP A 328 6.57 13.32 13.56
CA ASP A 328 7.32 12.51 14.50
C ASP A 328 7.27 11.04 14.06
N ARG A 329 8.40 10.51 13.64
CA ARG A 329 8.50 9.12 13.17
C ARG A 329 8.16 8.14 14.29
N VAL A 330 8.67 8.37 15.50
CA VAL A 330 8.51 7.43 16.62
C VAL A 330 7.05 7.28 17.03
N LEU A 331 6.32 8.37 17.21
CA LEU A 331 4.90 8.32 17.60
C LEU A 331 4.04 7.70 16.49
N SER A 332 4.31 8.07 15.24
CA SER A 332 3.58 7.54 14.08
C SER A 332 3.81 6.03 13.92
N ASP A 333 5.06 5.58 13.94
CA ASP A 333 5.42 4.16 13.76
C ASP A 333 4.95 3.29 14.94
N ARG A 334 4.82 3.86 16.14
CA ARG A 334 4.24 3.14 17.27
C ARG A 334 2.78 2.77 17.04
N ILE A 335 1.99 3.67 16.50
CA ILE A 335 0.61 3.37 16.11
C ILE A 335 0.60 2.36 14.97
N GLY A 336 1.40 2.58 13.92
CA GLY A 336 1.42 1.73 12.73
C GLY A 336 1.88 0.30 13.00
N PHE A 337 2.88 0.10 13.88
CA PHE A 337 3.59 -1.18 13.97
C PHE A 337 3.74 -1.77 15.38
N SER A 338 3.63 -0.97 16.46
CA SER A 338 3.98 -1.47 17.79
C SER A 338 2.76 -1.74 18.68
N TYR A 339 1.80 -0.82 18.75
CA TYR A 339 0.70 -0.90 19.71
C TYR A 339 -0.37 -1.94 19.40
N ALA A 340 -0.38 -2.51 18.21
CA ALA A 340 -1.36 -3.53 17.81
C ALA A 340 -1.41 -4.75 18.73
N THR A 341 -0.30 -5.05 19.44
CA THR A 341 -0.19 -6.18 20.38
C THR A 341 -0.36 -5.79 21.85
N TRP A 342 -0.50 -4.50 22.15
CA TRP A 342 -0.59 -3.99 23.51
C TRP A 342 -2.05 -3.95 24.01
N ASN A 343 -2.21 -3.89 25.33
CA ASN A 343 -3.50 -3.47 25.88
C ASN A 343 -3.80 -2.03 25.41
N PRO A 344 -5.01 -1.73 24.92
CA PRO A 344 -5.36 -0.41 24.40
C PRO A 344 -5.11 0.75 25.37
N ALA A 345 -5.38 0.55 26.68
CA ALA A 345 -5.16 1.58 27.69
C ALA A 345 -3.67 1.81 27.95
N ASP A 346 -2.85 0.74 27.95
CA ASP A 346 -1.39 0.85 28.15
C ASP A 346 -0.73 1.52 26.95
N ALA A 347 -1.16 1.19 25.75
CA ALA A 347 -0.70 1.84 24.51
C ALA A 347 -1.02 3.34 24.50
N ALA A 348 -2.24 3.72 24.86
CA ALA A 348 -2.65 5.11 24.99
C ALA A 348 -1.85 5.85 26.07
N ALA A 349 -1.59 5.22 27.21
CA ALA A 349 -0.77 5.79 28.28
C ALA A 349 0.69 6.00 27.87
N ASP A 350 1.33 5.04 27.18
CA ASP A 350 2.70 5.19 26.63
C ASP A 350 2.75 6.34 25.61
N PHE A 351 1.77 6.43 24.71
CA PHE A 351 1.70 7.51 23.74
C PHE A 351 1.63 8.90 24.41
N VAL A 352 0.75 9.06 25.40
CA VAL A 352 0.61 10.31 26.17
C VAL A 352 1.91 10.60 26.96
N ALA A 353 2.52 9.60 27.59
CA ALA A 353 3.78 9.77 28.32
C ALA A 353 4.92 10.29 27.41
N ARG A 354 4.97 9.87 26.16
CA ARG A 354 5.94 10.38 25.17
C ARG A 354 5.68 11.85 24.80
N LEU A 355 4.43 12.24 24.61
CA LEU A 355 4.08 13.66 24.42
C LEU A 355 4.50 14.52 25.62
N VAL A 356 4.29 14.02 26.86
CA VAL A 356 4.75 14.68 28.09
C VAL A 356 6.28 14.80 28.12
N SER A 357 7.01 13.78 27.68
CA SER A 357 8.48 13.82 27.60
C SER A 357 8.95 14.85 26.58
N ILE A 358 8.30 14.95 25.41
CA ILE A 358 8.57 15.99 24.41
C ILE A 358 8.35 17.38 25.02
N ARG A 359 7.24 17.59 25.74
CA ARG A 359 6.98 18.86 26.45
C ARG A 359 8.06 19.16 27.49
N ALA A 360 8.47 18.17 28.27
CA ALA A 360 9.48 18.33 29.30
C ALA A 360 10.87 18.69 28.73
N ALA A 361 11.20 18.19 27.52
CA ALA A 361 12.46 18.50 26.84
C ALA A 361 12.52 19.98 26.35
N ALA A 362 11.39 20.63 26.10
CA ALA A 362 11.34 22.02 25.66
C ALA A 362 10.14 22.76 26.33
N PRO A 363 10.17 22.99 27.64
CA PRO A 363 9.00 23.37 28.44
C PRO A 363 8.41 24.74 28.08
N GLU A 364 9.20 25.67 27.56
CA GLU A 364 8.76 27.02 27.19
C GLU A 364 8.46 27.17 25.69
N ALA A 365 8.74 26.16 24.88
CA ALA A 365 8.58 26.24 23.44
C ALA A 365 7.10 26.08 23.04
N GLU A 366 6.70 26.79 22.00
CA GLU A 366 5.45 26.52 21.28
C GLU A 366 5.68 25.29 20.40
N LEU A 367 5.04 24.16 20.75
CA LEU A 367 5.26 22.88 20.08
C LEU A 367 3.99 22.41 19.38
N VAL A 368 4.15 21.95 18.16
CA VAL A 368 3.15 21.27 17.34
C VAL A 368 3.73 19.94 16.90
N VAL A 369 3.20 18.83 17.39
CA VAL A 369 3.68 17.46 17.14
C VAL A 369 2.80 16.78 16.10
N PRO A 370 3.26 16.60 14.85
CA PRO A 370 2.49 15.90 13.84
C PRO A 370 2.71 14.38 13.95
N VAL A 371 1.60 13.65 14.02
CA VAL A 371 1.52 12.19 13.96
C VAL A 371 0.82 11.83 12.67
N ILE A 372 1.55 11.24 11.73
CA ILE A 372 1.09 11.01 10.36
C ILE A 372 1.36 9.57 9.97
N LEU A 373 0.33 8.84 9.53
CA LEU A 373 0.41 7.44 9.13
C LEU A 373 -0.77 7.06 8.24
N ASP A 374 -0.69 5.85 7.68
CA ASP A 374 -1.79 5.27 6.92
C ASP A 374 -3.04 5.07 7.77
N GLY A 375 -4.18 5.34 7.17
CA GLY A 375 -5.48 5.27 7.82
C GLY A 375 -6.17 3.90 7.69
N GLU A 376 -5.68 2.98 6.83
CA GLU A 376 -6.27 1.65 6.65
C GLU A 376 -5.37 0.51 7.14
N ASN A 377 -4.09 0.53 6.81
CA ASN A 377 -3.21 -0.64 6.90
C ASN A 377 -2.96 -1.14 8.33
N ALA A 378 -2.86 -0.25 9.30
CA ALA A 378 -2.56 -0.62 10.69
C ALA A 378 -3.65 -1.47 11.35
N TRP A 379 -4.92 -1.25 11.01
CA TRP A 379 -6.05 -1.72 11.81
C TRP A 379 -6.32 -3.21 11.69
N GLU A 380 -5.89 -3.88 10.63
CA GLU A 380 -6.00 -5.33 10.50
C GLU A 380 -5.26 -6.08 11.61
N SER A 381 -4.17 -5.49 12.10
CA SER A 381 -3.37 -6.02 13.20
C SER A 381 -3.95 -5.75 14.58
N TYR A 382 -4.93 -4.84 14.70
CA TYR A 382 -5.53 -4.47 15.97
C TYR A 382 -6.80 -5.26 16.28
N PRO A 383 -7.11 -5.52 17.58
CA PRO A 383 -8.42 -6.01 17.96
C PRO A 383 -9.54 -5.05 17.51
N ASP A 384 -10.65 -5.60 17.03
CA ASP A 384 -11.84 -4.87 16.59
C ASP A 384 -11.52 -3.65 15.70
N ASN A 385 -10.60 -3.89 14.75
CA ASN A 385 -10.20 -2.89 13.75
C ASN A 385 -9.72 -1.57 14.38
N GLY A 386 -9.00 -1.64 15.49
CA GLY A 386 -8.39 -0.51 16.19
C GLY A 386 -9.33 0.35 17.04
N ALA A 387 -10.64 0.10 17.02
CA ALA A 387 -11.61 0.95 17.73
C ALA A 387 -11.36 1.05 19.26
N PRO A 388 -11.00 -0.04 19.99
CA PRO A 388 -10.67 0.08 21.42
C PRO A 388 -9.45 0.97 21.68
N PHE A 389 -8.41 0.86 20.83
CA PHE A 389 -7.21 1.69 20.96
C PHE A 389 -7.51 3.16 20.66
N LEU A 390 -8.19 3.46 19.55
CA LEU A 390 -8.52 4.84 19.17
C LEU A 390 -9.37 5.54 20.24
N ARG A 391 -10.35 4.84 20.84
CA ARG A 391 -11.14 5.37 21.95
C ARG A 391 -10.31 5.60 23.21
N ALA A 392 -9.43 4.67 23.56
CA ALA A 392 -8.55 4.81 24.71
C ALA A 392 -7.58 5.98 24.53
N LEU A 393 -7.01 6.13 23.32
CA LEU A 393 -6.11 7.24 22.97
C LEU A 393 -6.85 8.58 23.04
N ALA A 394 -8.03 8.68 22.43
CA ALA A 394 -8.83 9.89 22.43
C ALA A 394 -9.21 10.30 23.87
N ALA A 395 -9.67 9.36 24.70
CA ALA A 395 -9.99 9.60 26.10
C ALA A 395 -8.78 10.06 26.91
N ALA A 396 -7.61 9.43 26.72
CA ALA A 396 -6.38 9.78 27.42
C ALA A 396 -5.88 11.19 27.05
N LEU A 397 -5.94 11.55 25.77
CA LEU A 397 -5.60 12.90 25.29
C LEU A 397 -6.57 13.95 25.82
N ALA A 398 -7.87 13.69 25.72
CA ALA A 398 -8.91 14.59 26.17
C ALA A 398 -8.90 14.84 27.69
N ALA A 399 -8.40 13.91 28.50
CA ALA A 399 -8.29 14.06 29.94
C ALA A 399 -7.23 15.08 30.38
N ARG A 400 -6.36 15.55 29.46
CA ARG A 400 -5.22 16.41 29.79
C ARG A 400 -5.46 17.85 29.36
N GLY A 401 -5.23 18.79 30.30
CA GLY A 401 -5.32 20.22 30.04
C GLY A 401 -4.04 20.85 29.48
N ASP A 402 -2.91 20.13 29.49
CA ASP A 402 -1.62 20.56 28.96
C ASP A 402 -1.34 20.06 27.53
N LEU A 403 -2.25 19.25 26.97
CA LEU A 403 -2.24 18.78 25.59
C LEU A 403 -3.49 19.32 24.86
N GLU A 404 -3.33 19.67 23.61
CA GLU A 404 -4.40 20.13 22.74
C GLU A 404 -4.30 19.43 21.39
N VAL A 405 -5.35 18.70 21.01
CA VAL A 405 -5.38 18.04 19.69
C VAL A 405 -6.11 18.95 18.71
N VAL A 406 -5.42 19.38 17.68
CA VAL A 406 -5.87 20.39 16.73
C VAL A 406 -5.66 19.94 15.29
N THR A 407 -6.34 20.59 14.36
CA THR A 407 -6.05 20.42 12.94
C THR A 407 -4.84 21.27 12.51
N PRO A 408 -4.17 20.96 11.36
CA PRO A 408 -3.09 21.78 10.84
C PRO A 408 -3.47 23.25 10.64
N SER A 409 -4.65 23.52 10.07
CA SER A 409 -5.15 24.88 9.89
C SER A 409 -5.33 25.61 11.21
N GLU A 410 -5.86 24.95 12.25
CA GLU A 410 -5.99 25.54 13.59
C GLU A 410 -4.64 25.77 14.25
N ALA A 411 -3.69 24.83 14.09
CA ALA A 411 -2.34 24.99 14.59
C ALA A 411 -1.70 26.26 14.04
N LEU A 412 -1.77 26.46 12.71
CA LEU A 412 -1.22 27.67 12.04
C LEU A 412 -1.90 28.96 12.51
N GLN A 413 -3.22 28.96 12.68
CA GLN A 413 -3.97 30.12 13.16
C GLN A 413 -3.61 30.53 14.60
N ARG A 414 -3.18 29.56 15.42
CA ARG A 414 -2.88 29.76 16.84
C ARG A 414 -1.39 29.95 17.13
N LEU A 415 -0.53 29.97 16.10
CA LEU A 415 0.89 30.22 16.29
C LEU A 415 1.13 31.64 16.84
N ALA A 416 1.87 31.73 17.94
CA ALA A 416 2.36 32.99 18.47
C ALA A 416 3.63 33.47 17.73
N THR A 417 4.39 32.52 17.16
CA THR A 417 5.63 32.76 16.41
C THR A 417 5.48 32.32 14.96
N PRO A 418 6.02 33.06 13.98
CA PRO A 418 5.99 32.65 12.59
C PRO A 418 6.63 31.26 12.38
N PRO A 419 6.25 30.52 11.31
CA PRO A 419 6.95 29.32 10.88
C PRO A 419 8.46 29.56 10.72
N GLY A 420 9.25 28.51 10.95
CA GLY A 420 10.68 28.55 10.67
C GLY A 420 10.95 28.74 9.18
N SER A 421 12.11 29.33 8.82
CA SER A 421 12.52 29.50 7.44
C SER A 421 13.56 28.43 7.06
N LEU A 422 13.31 27.72 5.95
CA LEU A 422 14.27 26.83 5.29
C LEU A 422 14.84 27.52 4.05
N GLU A 423 16.16 27.57 3.94
CA GLU A 423 16.83 28.08 2.75
C GLU A 423 16.71 27.13 1.55
N ARG A 424 16.55 25.83 1.85
CA ARG A 424 16.37 24.77 0.86
C ARG A 424 15.58 23.60 1.44
N VAL A 425 15.01 22.76 0.56
CA VAL A 425 14.45 21.46 0.91
C VAL A 425 15.10 20.38 0.05
N VAL A 426 15.78 19.44 0.68
CA VAL A 426 16.36 18.27 0.02
C VAL A 426 15.25 17.32 -0.39
N ALA A 427 15.24 16.87 -1.63
CA ALA A 427 14.21 15.93 -2.11
C ALA A 427 14.26 14.62 -1.33
N GLY A 428 13.11 14.24 -0.74
CA GLY A 428 12.99 13.05 0.09
C GLY A 428 11.55 12.79 0.50
N SER A 429 11.32 11.67 1.17
CA SER A 429 10.01 11.12 1.55
C SER A 429 9.99 10.68 3.02
N TRP A 430 8.87 10.13 3.48
CA TRP A 430 8.77 9.52 4.80
C TRP A 430 9.49 8.16 4.92
N VAL A 431 9.90 7.57 3.79
CA VAL A 431 10.72 6.35 3.79
C VAL A 431 12.19 6.78 3.75
N ASP A 432 12.88 6.61 4.85
CA ASP A 432 14.32 6.90 5.06
C ASP A 432 14.80 8.30 4.61
N GLY A 433 13.88 9.25 4.48
CA GLY A 433 14.19 10.62 4.08
C GLY A 433 14.71 10.78 2.65
N ASN A 434 14.57 9.77 1.80
CA ASN A 434 15.05 9.78 0.43
C ASN A 434 14.00 9.22 -0.55
N LEU A 435 14.34 9.07 -1.82
CA LEU A 435 13.41 8.59 -2.86
C LEU A 435 13.78 7.21 -3.41
N ALA A 436 14.72 6.49 -2.80
CA ALA A 436 15.25 5.22 -3.32
C ALA A 436 14.20 4.10 -3.40
N THR A 437 13.13 4.19 -2.62
CA THR A 437 11.99 3.26 -2.68
C THR A 437 11.28 3.30 -4.05
N TRP A 438 11.32 4.42 -4.77
CA TRP A 438 10.61 4.58 -6.05
C TRP A 438 11.52 4.67 -7.26
N ILE A 439 12.85 4.77 -7.06
CA ILE A 439 13.83 4.94 -8.14
C ILE A 439 15.18 4.36 -7.70
N GLY A 440 16.00 3.94 -8.64
CA GLY A 440 17.39 3.51 -8.37
C GLY A 440 17.60 2.03 -8.60
N ALA A 441 16.75 1.15 -8.10
CA ALA A 441 16.85 -0.28 -8.41
C ALA A 441 16.63 -0.54 -9.91
N PRO A 442 17.28 -1.57 -10.50
CA PRO A 442 17.19 -1.83 -11.94
C PRO A 442 15.76 -1.97 -12.46
N ALA A 443 14.87 -2.67 -11.75
CA ALA A 443 13.49 -2.84 -12.12
C ALA A 443 12.72 -1.50 -12.08
N LYS A 444 12.92 -0.69 -11.03
CA LYS A 444 12.33 0.64 -10.91
C LYS A 444 12.78 1.56 -12.04
N ASN A 445 14.08 1.58 -12.35
CA ASN A 445 14.60 2.39 -13.44
C ASN A 445 14.11 1.89 -14.81
N ARG A 446 13.90 0.59 -14.99
CA ARG A 446 13.25 0.03 -16.18
C ARG A 446 11.81 0.52 -16.31
N ALA A 447 11.03 0.52 -15.21
CA ALA A 447 9.66 1.06 -15.20
C ALA A 447 9.63 2.54 -15.59
N TRP A 448 10.51 3.37 -15.03
CA TRP A 448 10.67 4.77 -15.42
C TRP A 448 11.02 4.93 -16.90
N SER A 449 11.87 4.05 -17.45
CA SER A 449 12.23 4.07 -18.86
C SER A 449 11.04 3.72 -19.77
N LEU A 450 10.21 2.75 -19.37
CA LEU A 450 8.98 2.39 -20.09
C LEU A 450 7.95 3.54 -20.05
N LEU A 451 7.76 4.15 -18.89
CA LEU A 451 6.89 5.31 -18.71
C LEU A 451 7.38 6.50 -19.56
N HIS A 452 8.69 6.79 -19.54
CA HIS A 452 9.29 7.83 -20.37
C HIS A 452 9.07 7.56 -21.87
N ALA A 453 9.33 6.34 -22.33
CA ALA A 453 9.13 5.97 -23.73
C ALA A 453 7.66 6.12 -24.17
N ALA A 454 6.71 5.76 -23.31
CA ALA A 454 5.29 5.94 -23.58
C ALA A 454 4.93 7.44 -23.62
N ARG A 455 5.38 8.21 -22.64
CA ARG A 455 5.10 9.65 -22.56
C ARG A 455 5.64 10.42 -23.76
N GLU A 456 6.87 10.16 -24.18
CA GLU A 456 7.49 10.77 -25.36
C GLU A 456 6.81 10.29 -26.65
N GLY A 457 6.60 8.97 -26.77
CA GLY A 457 5.97 8.38 -27.96
C GLY A 457 4.54 8.88 -28.20
N LEU A 458 3.81 9.21 -27.16
CA LEU A 458 2.40 9.67 -27.22
C LEU A 458 2.29 11.21 -27.02
N GLY A 459 3.41 11.90 -26.76
CA GLY A 459 3.51 13.25 -26.22
C GLY A 459 2.54 14.30 -26.80
N GLY A 460 2.47 14.44 -28.11
CA GLY A 460 1.60 15.42 -28.76
C GLY A 460 0.10 15.15 -28.50
N ALA A 461 -0.32 13.89 -28.52
CA ALA A 461 -1.70 13.50 -28.25
C ALA A 461 -2.05 13.69 -26.76
N ILE A 462 -1.14 13.34 -25.87
CA ILE A 462 -1.32 13.49 -24.41
C ILE A 462 -1.39 14.98 -24.04
N ALA A 463 -0.52 15.82 -24.60
CA ALA A 463 -0.51 17.26 -24.33
C ALA A 463 -1.82 17.95 -24.77
N ALA A 464 -2.37 17.55 -25.92
CA ALA A 464 -3.60 18.11 -26.45
C ALA A 464 -4.89 17.51 -25.83
N ALA A 465 -4.78 16.40 -25.11
CA ALA A 465 -5.93 15.70 -24.53
C ALA A 465 -6.57 16.51 -23.39
N PRO A 466 -7.91 16.51 -23.26
CA PRO A 466 -8.59 17.12 -22.13
C PRO A 466 -8.18 16.42 -20.82
N LEU A 467 -8.17 17.19 -19.73
CA LEU A 467 -7.95 16.67 -18.38
C LEU A 467 -9.29 16.27 -17.79
N VAL A 468 -9.52 14.97 -17.68
CA VAL A 468 -10.75 14.38 -17.12
C VAL A 468 -10.41 13.27 -16.16
N SER A 469 -11.31 13.00 -15.21
CA SER A 469 -11.14 11.88 -14.28
C SER A 469 -11.18 10.56 -15.04
N PRO A 470 -10.31 9.58 -14.70
CA PRO A 470 -10.41 8.21 -15.21
C PRO A 470 -11.79 7.59 -15.04
N ALA A 471 -12.50 7.91 -13.94
CA ALA A 471 -13.85 7.43 -13.69
C ALA A 471 -14.90 7.95 -14.69
N ASP A 472 -14.63 9.09 -15.31
CA ASP A 472 -15.54 9.70 -16.30
C ASP A 472 -15.27 9.19 -17.75
N VAL A 473 -14.22 8.40 -17.96
CA VAL A 473 -13.81 7.85 -19.28
C VAL A 473 -13.69 6.32 -19.28
N LEU A 474 -14.29 5.65 -18.30
CA LEU A 474 -14.26 4.20 -18.21
C LEU A 474 -15.06 3.53 -19.33
N ALA A 475 -14.47 2.45 -19.86
CA ALA A 475 -15.04 1.47 -20.75
C ALA A 475 -15.19 1.86 -22.23
N GLY A 476 -14.18 1.51 -23.02
CA GLY A 476 -14.32 1.31 -24.47
C GLY A 476 -14.13 2.54 -25.36
N ASP A 477 -13.93 3.71 -24.77
CA ASP A 477 -13.62 4.93 -25.53
C ASP A 477 -12.17 4.93 -26.03
N THR A 478 -12.01 5.01 -27.33
CA THR A 478 -10.70 5.25 -27.98
C THR A 478 -10.51 6.75 -28.18
N THR A 479 -10.10 7.46 -27.14
CA THR A 479 -9.94 8.91 -27.19
C THR A 479 -8.60 9.34 -26.57
N PRO A 480 -8.06 10.51 -26.96
CA PRO A 480 -6.87 11.06 -26.28
C PRO A 480 -7.07 11.26 -24.77
N ALA A 481 -8.30 11.47 -24.31
CA ALA A 481 -8.61 11.57 -22.88
C ALA A 481 -8.33 10.26 -22.13
N VAL A 482 -8.77 9.12 -22.69
CA VAL A 482 -8.46 7.78 -22.15
C VAL A 482 -6.96 7.54 -22.16
N ALA A 483 -6.26 7.90 -23.24
CA ALA A 483 -4.81 7.73 -23.32
C ALA A 483 -4.08 8.51 -22.22
N LYS A 484 -4.52 9.75 -21.94
CA LYS A 484 -3.95 10.58 -20.87
C LYS A 484 -4.26 10.00 -19.49
N ALA A 485 -5.51 9.58 -19.25
CA ALA A 485 -5.92 8.96 -17.99
C ALA A 485 -5.13 7.68 -17.71
N ALA A 486 -4.93 6.83 -18.72
CA ALA A 486 -4.17 5.60 -18.61
C ALA A 486 -2.67 5.85 -18.35
N LEU A 487 -2.08 6.83 -19.06
CA LEU A 487 -0.68 7.23 -18.80
C LEU A 487 -0.52 7.74 -17.36
N PHE A 488 -1.43 8.61 -16.91
CA PHE A 488 -1.39 9.17 -15.56
C PHE A 488 -1.58 8.10 -14.48
N ALA A 489 -2.39 7.06 -14.74
CA ALA A 489 -2.50 5.92 -13.84
C ALA A 489 -1.15 5.16 -13.69
N ALA A 490 -0.34 5.10 -14.76
CA ALA A 490 0.98 4.50 -14.71
C ALA A 490 2.04 5.37 -13.98
N GLU A 491 1.76 6.65 -13.73
CA GLU A 491 2.66 7.55 -12.96
C GLU A 491 2.53 7.36 -11.45
N ALA A 492 1.56 6.58 -10.96
CA ALA A 492 1.32 6.37 -9.54
C ALA A 492 2.55 5.79 -8.83
N SER A 493 2.73 6.18 -7.56
CA SER A 493 3.84 5.70 -6.72
C SER A 493 3.79 4.19 -6.48
N ASP A 494 2.61 3.62 -6.45
CA ASP A 494 2.32 2.24 -6.07
C ASP A 494 3.12 1.21 -6.86
N TRP A 495 3.21 1.39 -8.18
CA TRP A 495 3.92 0.45 -9.04
C TRP A 495 5.39 0.35 -8.69
N PHE A 496 6.05 1.49 -8.47
CA PHE A 496 7.48 1.57 -8.15
C PHE A 496 7.79 1.03 -6.75
N TRP A 497 6.82 1.04 -5.82
CA TRP A 497 6.94 0.41 -4.52
C TRP A 497 7.16 -1.10 -4.64
N TRP A 498 6.45 -1.77 -5.56
CA TRP A 498 6.47 -3.21 -5.71
C TRP A 498 7.53 -3.75 -6.68
N PHE A 499 8.28 -2.88 -7.37
CA PHE A 499 9.40 -3.30 -8.21
C PHE A 499 10.69 -3.44 -7.41
N GLY A 500 11.46 -4.51 -7.69
CA GLY A 500 12.71 -4.79 -6.99
C GLY A 500 12.52 -5.71 -5.79
N ASP A 501 13.54 -5.80 -4.94
CA ASP A 501 13.64 -6.74 -3.83
C ASP A 501 13.45 -6.11 -2.44
N ASP A 502 13.24 -4.81 -2.38
CA ASP A 502 13.05 -4.06 -1.14
C ASP A 502 11.64 -4.21 -0.54
N HIS A 503 10.62 -4.43 -1.37
CA HIS A 503 9.25 -4.71 -0.95
C HIS A 503 8.65 -5.84 -1.78
N SER A 504 7.77 -6.64 -1.18
CA SER A 504 7.12 -7.73 -1.87
C SER A 504 5.75 -8.06 -1.27
N SER A 505 4.86 -8.54 -2.13
CA SER A 505 3.52 -9.01 -1.77
C SER A 505 3.16 -10.27 -2.55
N ALA A 506 2.05 -10.91 -2.18
CA ALA A 506 1.50 -12.01 -2.96
C ALA A 506 0.99 -11.58 -4.36
N HIS A 507 0.94 -10.27 -4.62
CA HIS A 507 0.34 -9.68 -5.83
C HIS A 507 1.32 -8.90 -6.69
N ASP A 508 2.64 -9.03 -6.49
CA ASP A 508 3.66 -8.29 -7.24
C ASP A 508 3.51 -8.45 -8.76
N ALA A 509 3.24 -9.68 -9.22
CA ALA A 509 2.98 -9.94 -10.63
C ALA A 509 1.71 -9.24 -11.16
N VAL A 510 0.71 -9.03 -10.29
CA VAL A 510 -0.53 -8.31 -10.63
C VAL A 510 -0.24 -6.81 -10.74
N PHE A 511 0.56 -6.25 -9.80
CA PHE A 511 0.96 -4.84 -9.86
C PHE A 511 1.82 -4.55 -11.09
N ASP A 512 2.78 -5.43 -11.42
CA ASP A 512 3.56 -5.34 -12.67
C ASP A 512 2.65 -5.36 -13.90
N ALA A 513 1.73 -6.31 -13.96
CA ALA A 513 0.79 -6.42 -15.08
C ALA A 513 -0.11 -5.18 -15.20
N LEU A 514 -0.58 -4.61 -14.10
CA LEU A 514 -1.43 -3.40 -14.09
C LEU A 514 -0.67 -2.19 -14.62
N PHE A 515 0.56 -1.94 -14.13
CA PHE A 515 1.42 -0.88 -14.65
C PHE A 515 1.58 -0.96 -16.17
N ARG A 516 1.97 -2.13 -16.69
CA ARG A 516 2.17 -2.34 -18.13
C ARG A 516 0.86 -2.22 -18.91
N ARG A 517 -0.25 -2.66 -18.32
CA ARG A 517 -1.57 -2.58 -18.93
C ARG A 517 -2.04 -1.13 -19.06
N HIS A 518 -1.83 -0.28 -18.03
CA HIS A 518 -2.12 1.14 -18.13
C HIS A 518 -1.32 1.80 -19.26
N LEU A 519 -0.03 1.50 -19.40
CA LEU A 519 0.76 2.00 -20.51
C LEU A 519 0.26 1.45 -21.86
N ALA A 520 -0.07 0.16 -21.94
CA ALA A 520 -0.62 -0.44 -23.16
C ALA A 520 -1.97 0.17 -23.54
N ASP A 521 -2.82 0.48 -22.57
CA ASP A 521 -4.14 1.11 -22.79
C ASP A 521 -3.98 2.54 -23.34
N ALA A 522 -2.96 3.28 -22.92
CA ALA A 522 -2.64 4.58 -23.50
C ALA A 522 -2.33 4.48 -25.01
N TYR A 523 -1.59 3.44 -25.45
CA TYR A 523 -1.36 3.18 -26.87
C TYR A 523 -2.63 2.74 -27.60
N ARG A 524 -3.42 1.82 -27.03
CA ARG A 524 -4.68 1.31 -27.62
C ARG A 524 -5.68 2.41 -27.80
N ALA A 525 -5.85 3.29 -26.82
CA ALA A 525 -6.77 4.43 -26.88
C ALA A 525 -6.47 5.40 -28.05
N LEU A 526 -5.23 5.42 -28.52
CA LEU A 526 -4.82 6.19 -29.71
C LEU A 526 -4.72 5.34 -30.98
N SER A 527 -5.21 4.09 -30.96
CA SER A 527 -5.10 3.14 -32.07
C SER A 527 -3.65 2.93 -32.53
N ARG A 528 -2.69 2.96 -31.60
CA ARG A 528 -1.27 2.73 -31.88
C ARG A 528 -0.86 1.32 -31.45
N PRO A 529 0.09 0.70 -32.16
CA PRO A 529 0.60 -0.61 -31.76
C PRO A 529 1.27 -0.53 -30.39
N VAL A 530 0.97 -1.50 -29.52
CA VAL A 530 1.56 -1.62 -28.19
C VAL A 530 3.02 -2.08 -28.35
N PRO A 531 4.00 -1.37 -27.76
CA PRO A 531 5.39 -1.79 -27.81
C PRO A 531 5.63 -3.17 -27.20
N ALA A 532 6.45 -4.01 -27.84
CA ALA A 532 6.73 -5.36 -27.36
C ALA A 532 7.31 -5.38 -25.92
N ALA A 533 8.06 -4.35 -25.53
CA ALA A 533 8.61 -4.23 -24.18
C ALA A 533 7.53 -4.17 -23.07
N LEU A 534 6.29 -3.80 -23.39
CA LEU A 534 5.16 -3.80 -22.45
C LEU A 534 4.49 -5.18 -22.32
N LEU A 535 4.86 -6.15 -23.17
CA LEU A 535 4.35 -7.52 -23.08
C LEU A 535 5.16 -8.39 -22.12
N GLU A 536 6.35 -7.93 -21.74
CA GLU A 536 7.25 -8.61 -20.82
C GLU A 536 7.21 -7.98 -19.42
N PRO A 537 7.36 -8.77 -18.34
CA PRO A 537 7.43 -8.22 -16.98
C PRO A 537 8.52 -7.16 -16.85
N VAL A 538 8.20 -6.10 -16.07
CA VAL A 538 9.16 -5.04 -15.72
C VAL A 538 10.25 -5.62 -14.84
N ASP A 539 9.86 -6.38 -13.83
CA ASP A 539 10.78 -7.09 -12.97
C ASP A 539 10.86 -8.58 -13.39
N PRO A 540 11.98 -9.02 -13.99
CA PRO A 540 12.16 -10.43 -14.32
C PRO A 540 12.13 -11.36 -13.09
N LEU A 541 12.36 -10.83 -11.87
CA LEU A 541 12.26 -11.59 -10.63
C LEU A 541 10.79 -11.88 -10.25
N ASN A 542 9.85 -11.13 -10.78
CA ASN A 542 8.41 -11.36 -10.60
C ASN A 542 7.82 -12.41 -11.55
N ALA A 543 8.51 -12.71 -12.65
CA ALA A 543 8.26 -13.94 -13.38
C ALA A 543 9.03 -15.06 -12.68
N PRO A 544 8.45 -16.24 -12.40
CA PRO A 544 9.25 -17.38 -12.03
C PRO A 544 10.20 -17.66 -13.19
N VAL A 545 11.47 -17.25 -13.06
CA VAL A 545 12.49 -17.53 -14.05
C VAL A 545 12.78 -19.01 -13.91
N ILE A 546 12.18 -19.79 -14.75
CA ILE A 546 12.53 -21.20 -14.93
C ILE A 546 13.61 -21.22 -16.01
N ASP A 547 14.85 -21.12 -15.61
CA ASP A 547 15.95 -21.51 -16.47
C ASP A 547 15.94 -23.03 -16.58
N LEU A 548 15.75 -23.55 -17.77
CA LEU A 548 15.81 -24.99 -17.98
C LEU A 548 17.25 -25.48 -17.83
N PRO A 549 17.48 -26.72 -17.34
CA PRO A 549 18.82 -27.32 -17.29
C PRO A 549 19.49 -27.31 -18.67
N ARG A 550 20.75 -26.87 -18.72
CA ARG A 550 21.54 -26.78 -19.95
C ARG A 550 22.47 -27.96 -20.13
N SER A 551 22.70 -28.72 -19.07
CA SER A 551 23.54 -29.91 -19.06
C SER A 551 23.07 -30.90 -18.01
N ALA A 552 23.51 -32.17 -18.15
CA ALA A 552 23.38 -33.15 -17.08
C ALA A 552 24.17 -32.71 -15.85
N LEU A 553 23.65 -33.02 -14.66
CA LEU A 553 24.26 -32.68 -13.37
C LEU A 553 24.83 -33.92 -12.70
N TRP A 554 25.94 -33.72 -11.99
CA TRP A 554 26.58 -34.72 -11.12
C TRP A 554 27.07 -34.03 -9.83
N PRO A 555 26.20 -33.31 -9.09
CA PRO A 555 26.65 -32.63 -7.90
C PRO A 555 27.01 -33.62 -6.81
N GLU A 556 28.02 -33.29 -6.03
CA GLU A 556 28.27 -33.94 -4.75
C GLU A 556 27.22 -33.45 -3.75
N VAL A 557 26.46 -34.40 -3.15
CA VAL A 557 25.38 -34.05 -2.22
C VAL A 557 25.97 -34.07 -0.81
N ASP A 558 26.75 -33.05 -0.49
CA ASP A 558 27.51 -32.92 0.77
C ASP A 558 26.99 -31.77 1.64
N GLY A 559 25.92 -31.08 1.21
CA GLY A 559 25.38 -29.90 1.89
C GLY A 559 26.18 -28.61 1.64
N LEU A 560 27.23 -28.65 0.84
CA LEU A 560 28.03 -27.49 0.48
C LEU A 560 27.61 -26.95 -0.90
N ALA A 561 27.68 -25.62 -1.04
CA ALA A 561 27.25 -24.96 -2.27
C ALA A 561 28.41 -24.81 -3.27
N GLY A 562 28.92 -25.90 -3.82
CA GLY A 562 29.89 -25.87 -4.93
C GLY A 562 29.26 -25.22 -6.17
N GLU A 563 29.71 -24.02 -6.59
CA GLU A 563 29.12 -23.32 -7.75
C GLU A 563 29.33 -24.12 -9.04
N LEU A 564 30.44 -24.84 -9.16
CA LEU A 564 30.78 -25.63 -10.36
C LEU A 564 29.93 -26.90 -10.48
N ASP A 565 29.51 -27.49 -9.38
CA ASP A 565 28.73 -28.74 -9.38
C ASP A 565 27.32 -28.53 -9.93
N TRP A 566 26.85 -27.30 -9.85
CA TRP A 566 25.52 -26.86 -10.32
C TRP A 566 25.60 -26.03 -11.60
N ALA A 567 26.79 -25.97 -12.24
CA ALA A 567 26.95 -25.28 -13.52
C ALA A 567 26.09 -25.95 -14.58
N GLY A 568 25.15 -25.21 -15.16
CA GLY A 568 24.18 -25.75 -16.12
C GLY A 568 22.90 -26.32 -15.54
N ALA A 569 22.70 -26.22 -14.22
CA ALA A 569 21.42 -26.51 -13.59
C ALA A 569 20.31 -25.59 -14.12
N GLY A 570 19.08 -26.10 -14.14
CA GLY A 570 17.90 -25.26 -14.18
C GLY A 570 17.76 -24.47 -12.89
N ALA A 571 17.15 -23.32 -12.95
CA ALA A 571 16.91 -22.49 -11.78
C ALA A 571 15.47 -21.98 -11.76
N VAL A 572 14.81 -22.14 -10.61
CA VAL A 572 13.60 -21.38 -10.26
C VAL A 572 14.02 -20.37 -9.21
N ARG A 573 14.01 -19.10 -9.57
CA ARG A 573 14.27 -18.04 -8.60
C ARG A 573 12.95 -17.59 -8.04
N GLY A 574 12.76 -17.76 -6.71
CA GLY A 574 11.60 -17.29 -6.01
C GLY A 574 11.65 -15.77 -5.92
N GLY A 575 10.69 -15.08 -6.51
CA GLY A 575 10.32 -13.78 -6.01
C GLY A 575 9.83 -13.96 -4.57
N SER A 576 10.23 -13.07 -3.65
CA SER A 576 9.76 -13.11 -2.28
C SER A 576 8.25 -12.85 -2.29
N ARG A 577 7.43 -13.92 -2.26
CA ARG A 577 5.97 -13.83 -2.17
C ARG A 577 5.56 -13.62 -0.72
N GLY A 578 5.61 -12.37 -0.27
CA GLY A 578 5.09 -11.98 1.04
C GLY A 578 3.89 -11.06 0.91
N THR A 579 2.88 -11.22 1.75
CA THR A 579 1.94 -10.13 2.06
C THR A 579 2.70 -9.09 2.90
N MET A 580 2.24 -7.85 2.97
CA MET A 580 2.86 -6.79 3.82
C MET A 580 3.12 -7.22 5.27
N HIS A 581 2.64 -8.39 5.70
CA HIS A 581 2.76 -8.96 7.04
C HIS A 581 3.47 -10.31 7.11
N ARG A 582 4.00 -10.84 5.99
CA ARG A 582 4.84 -12.05 6.00
C ARG A 582 6.26 -11.65 5.61
N GLY A 583 7.20 -11.98 6.49
CA GLY A 583 8.63 -11.80 6.24
C GLY A 583 9.07 -12.42 4.92
N ALA A 584 10.23 -12.00 4.42
CA ALA A 584 10.86 -12.50 3.21
C ALA A 584 10.73 -14.03 3.10
N GLY A 585 10.44 -14.53 1.89
CA GLY A 585 10.39 -15.97 1.65
C GLY A 585 11.69 -16.65 2.09
N LEU A 586 11.60 -17.89 2.58
CA LEU A 586 12.76 -18.61 3.11
C LEU A 586 13.75 -19.05 2.01
N VAL A 587 13.28 -19.13 0.75
CA VAL A 587 14.04 -19.66 -0.38
C VAL A 587 14.40 -18.54 -1.36
N LYS A 588 15.68 -18.34 -1.59
CA LYS A 588 16.22 -17.41 -2.60
C LYS A 588 16.11 -17.98 -4.00
N GLN A 589 16.48 -19.25 -4.17
CA GLN A 589 16.36 -19.98 -5.43
C GLN A 589 16.32 -21.50 -5.21
N LEU A 590 15.68 -22.19 -6.14
CA LEU A 590 15.73 -23.64 -6.30
C LEU A 590 16.52 -23.95 -7.57
N LEU A 591 17.63 -24.66 -7.43
CA LEU A 591 18.34 -25.24 -8.56
C LEU A 591 17.87 -26.68 -8.79
N PHE A 592 17.74 -27.09 -10.04
CA PHE A 592 17.28 -28.43 -10.38
C PHE A 592 17.94 -28.97 -11.65
N GLY A 593 18.00 -30.28 -11.76
CA GLY A 593 18.47 -30.97 -12.94
C GLY A 593 18.54 -32.47 -12.71
N ALA A 594 18.86 -33.19 -13.78
CA ALA A 594 18.98 -34.65 -13.73
C ALA A 594 20.35 -35.10 -14.20
N SER A 595 20.72 -36.34 -13.84
CA SER A 595 21.88 -37.00 -14.44
C SER A 595 21.68 -37.24 -15.94
N ALA A 596 22.74 -37.57 -16.67
CA ALA A 596 22.66 -37.86 -18.11
C ALA A 596 21.70 -39.01 -18.45
N ALA A 597 21.46 -39.91 -17.49
CA ALA A 597 20.49 -41.00 -17.64
C ALA A 597 19.04 -40.60 -17.26
N GLY A 598 18.84 -39.36 -16.75
CA GLY A 598 17.54 -38.87 -16.28
C GLY A 598 17.14 -39.34 -14.88
N ASP A 599 17.98 -40.13 -14.22
CA ASP A 599 17.78 -40.66 -12.86
C ASP A 599 19.14 -40.69 -12.15
N PRO A 600 19.34 -40.01 -11.02
CA PRO A 600 18.38 -39.26 -10.19
C PRO A 600 18.12 -37.82 -10.63
N LEU A 601 17.05 -37.23 -10.09
CA LEU A 601 16.76 -35.79 -10.08
C LEU A 601 17.48 -35.14 -8.89
N PHE A 602 18.22 -34.08 -9.16
CA PHE A 602 18.91 -33.27 -8.15
C PHE A 602 18.16 -31.97 -7.89
N LEU A 603 17.99 -31.61 -6.61
CA LEU A 603 17.36 -30.37 -6.16
C LEU A 603 18.28 -29.70 -5.14
N ARG A 604 18.48 -28.39 -5.26
CA ARG A 604 19.19 -27.56 -4.29
C ARG A 604 18.38 -26.33 -3.96
N LEU A 605 18.15 -26.10 -2.67
CA LEU A 605 17.49 -24.91 -2.14
C LEU A 605 18.54 -23.96 -1.57
N ASP A 606 18.59 -22.75 -2.10
CA ASP A 606 19.40 -21.69 -1.51
C ASP A 606 18.49 -20.82 -0.62
N PRO A 607 18.87 -20.59 0.66
CA PRO A 607 18.11 -19.80 1.59
C PRO A 607 18.24 -18.28 1.29
N VAL A 608 17.26 -17.52 1.77
CA VAL A 608 17.43 -16.08 2.01
C VAL A 608 18.16 -15.94 3.35
N GLY A 609 19.44 -15.60 3.32
CA GLY A 609 20.27 -15.54 4.51
C GLY A 609 20.94 -16.88 4.86
N ASP A 610 20.96 -17.24 6.14
CA ASP A 610 21.59 -18.46 6.64
C ASP A 610 20.67 -19.67 6.54
N ALA A 611 21.23 -20.88 6.34
CA ALA A 611 20.49 -22.13 6.18
C ALA A 611 19.63 -22.50 7.42
N SER A 612 19.87 -21.90 8.56
CA SER A 612 19.05 -22.08 9.77
C SER A 612 17.58 -21.67 9.61
N VAL A 613 17.27 -20.85 8.62
CA VAL A 613 15.88 -20.48 8.28
C VAL A 613 15.02 -21.69 7.89
N PHE A 614 15.64 -22.79 7.47
CA PHE A 614 14.95 -24.01 7.11
C PHE A 614 14.70 -24.97 8.29
N HIS A 615 15.24 -24.69 9.47
CA HIS A 615 15.07 -25.58 10.62
C HIS A 615 13.60 -25.73 11.03
N GLY A 616 13.13 -26.96 11.08
CA GLY A 616 11.73 -27.27 11.41
C GLY A 616 10.72 -27.02 10.29
N GLN A 617 11.19 -26.67 9.09
CA GLN A 617 10.34 -26.51 7.92
C GLN A 617 10.14 -27.84 7.19
N THR A 618 9.04 -27.95 6.47
CA THR A 618 8.77 -29.08 5.56
C THR A 618 8.78 -28.54 4.12
N LEU A 619 9.63 -29.13 3.28
CA LEU A 619 9.63 -28.89 1.84
C LEU A 619 8.75 -29.96 1.18
N ARG A 620 7.67 -29.51 0.52
CA ARG A 620 6.86 -30.39 -0.33
C ARG A 620 7.31 -30.26 -1.78
N VAL A 621 7.70 -31.37 -2.38
CA VAL A 621 8.06 -31.47 -3.79
C VAL A 621 6.97 -32.26 -4.52
N GLU A 622 6.33 -31.62 -5.51
CA GLU A 622 5.32 -32.23 -6.36
C GLU A 622 5.84 -32.36 -7.77
N LEU A 623 5.95 -33.61 -8.26
CA LEU A 623 6.35 -33.90 -9.63
C LEU A 623 5.09 -34.19 -10.45
N LEU A 624 4.77 -33.28 -11.37
CA LEU A 624 3.66 -33.41 -12.29
C LEU A 624 4.13 -34.18 -13.55
N PRO A 625 3.59 -35.37 -13.85
CA PRO A 625 3.95 -36.07 -15.09
C PRO A 625 3.40 -35.29 -16.31
N PRO A 626 4.11 -35.26 -17.43
CA PRO A 626 3.62 -34.64 -18.66
C PRO A 626 2.43 -35.47 -19.20
N GLY A 627 1.26 -34.80 -19.35
CA GLY A 627 0.05 -35.39 -19.95
C GLY A 627 -1.13 -35.51 -19.00
N ASP A 628 -2.34 -35.36 -19.55
CA ASP A 628 -3.60 -35.32 -18.80
C ASP A 628 -3.89 -36.63 -18.05
N GLY A 629 -4.11 -36.56 -16.76
CA GLY A 629 -4.81 -37.57 -15.98
C GLY A 629 -3.99 -38.48 -15.07
N LYS A 630 -2.72 -38.21 -14.81
CA LYS A 630 -1.95 -38.92 -13.77
C LYS A 630 -1.81 -38.09 -12.52
N ALA A 631 -1.99 -38.71 -11.35
CA ALA A 631 -1.77 -38.05 -10.06
C ALA A 631 -0.30 -37.61 -9.92
N PRO A 632 -0.04 -36.45 -9.31
CA PRO A 632 1.32 -36.01 -9.02
C PRO A 632 2.02 -36.98 -8.05
N SER A 633 3.33 -37.14 -8.22
CA SER A 633 4.14 -37.78 -7.19
C SER A 633 4.52 -36.71 -6.17
N VAL A 634 4.11 -36.89 -4.92
CA VAL A 634 4.35 -35.93 -3.84
C VAL A 634 5.37 -36.51 -2.87
N MET A 635 6.34 -35.70 -2.48
CA MET A 635 7.35 -36.05 -1.47
C MET A 635 7.47 -34.91 -0.46
N ASP A 636 7.28 -35.21 0.82
CA ASP A 636 7.49 -34.27 1.92
C ASP A 636 8.85 -34.52 2.56
N LEU A 637 9.72 -33.49 2.55
CA LEU A 637 11.04 -33.51 3.16
C LEU A 637 11.02 -32.64 4.42
N HIS A 638 11.24 -33.24 5.59
CA HIS A 638 11.39 -32.51 6.83
C HIS A 638 12.83 -32.03 6.98
N LEU A 639 13.03 -30.72 7.00
CA LEU A 639 14.33 -30.10 7.08
C LEU A 639 14.78 -29.97 8.53
N SER A 640 15.77 -30.75 8.92
CA SER A 640 16.41 -30.72 10.24
C SER A 640 17.81 -30.10 10.16
N PRO A 641 18.36 -29.56 11.26
CA PRO A 641 19.78 -29.20 11.30
C PRO A 641 20.61 -30.40 10.87
N GLY A 642 21.41 -30.24 9.83
CA GLY A 642 22.38 -31.26 9.43
C GLY A 642 23.31 -31.51 10.62
N VAL A 643 23.39 -32.76 11.07
CA VAL A 643 24.55 -33.20 11.83
C VAL A 643 25.69 -33.21 10.82
N THR A 644 26.63 -32.25 10.93
CA THR A 644 27.92 -32.38 10.27
C THR A 644 28.56 -33.63 10.84
N GLY A 645 28.31 -34.75 10.19
CA GLY A 645 28.94 -36.00 10.52
C GLY A 645 30.37 -35.97 9.98
N ASP A 646 31.33 -35.74 10.83
CA ASP A 646 32.64 -36.28 10.65
C ASP A 646 32.49 -37.81 10.72
N GLY A 647 32.60 -38.45 9.53
CA GLY A 647 32.60 -39.91 9.44
C GLY A 647 32.09 -40.39 8.12
#